data_f163c773b2307d1998b669fd0445cc94
#
_entry.id   f163c773b2307d1998b669fd0445cc94
#
_cell.length_a   1.000
_cell.length_b   1.000
_cell.length_c   1.000
_cell.angle_alpha   90.00
_cell.angle_beta   90.00
_cell.angle_gamma   90.00
#
_symmetry.space_group_name_H-M   'P 1'
#
loop_
_entity.id
_entity.type
_entity.pdbx_description
1 polymer ?
#
loop_
_entity_poly.entity_id
_entity_poly.type
_entity_poly.pdbx_seq_one_letter_code
_entity_poly.pdbx_strand_id
1 'polypeptide(L)'
;MSASSSRKAFVPLSNALRRRKLLFGFGVGTVIGAGFYYMDKNNERRFKRDKDVYFVSNAHAATVDTKTALNKRPSGSLPTRAELLKGMRDEEFDILVIGGGATGAGVALDAQTRGLKTALVELDDFSSGTSSRSTKLIHGGVRYLQAAIMKFDREQYKMVKEALFERANLLEIAPHLSYPLPIMLPIYKLWQVPYYWFGIKMYDWVSGKRILKNSYYIDKEKALERFPMLKKESLKGALIYYDGQHNDARMNLAIVLSAIRNGAKCCNHVAVEHLLKDENGKLCGAQLTGELFPVRAKCIVNATGPFTDSIRLMADPDTEPICRPSAGVHIVLPGYYSPANTGLLDPSTTDGRVIFFLPWQRMTVAGTTDSPCDVSFSPKPRNSDIEFILGEIRGYLNKDISVRRGDVMSAWSGLRPLVNDPNKKDTKSLARNHIIEVSKSNLITIAGGKWTTYRHMAEEAVDACVKACNLKPKNGCMTPGLMLEGAHDWYPLLYINLVQDYGIEVDVAQHLANTYGDRAFVVARMCKMTGKRWPIVGNRLHEEFPYLDAEVNYAIKEYACTAVDVIARRLRLSFLNTYAAHEVLNQVVMIMARELAWSRQETEKQLKVARDFINNEMGQEARMQSVSDVPLNLTKEEMQMAKERFNQLDKDKKDTLRSMTSADTFGSTTIKLMSNGELELAEFFQLYSGLKSGQITQNRLVRYLDELGGEKDKTKPVLDVVRSGGGF
;
A
#
# COMPACT_ATOMS: atom_id res chain seq x y z
N MET A 1 -84.15 16.38 29.54
CA MET A 1 -84.19 15.46 28.40
C MET A 1 -82.78 15.41 27.77
N SER A 2 -82.09 14.34 27.95
CA SER A 2 -80.72 14.10 27.65
C SER A 2 -80.52 13.61 26.23
N ALA A 3 -79.54 14.12 25.56
CA ALA A 3 -79.05 13.52 24.34
C ALA A 3 -77.51 13.20 24.51
N SER A 4 -77.20 11.93 24.60
CA SER A 4 -75.86 11.36 24.67
C SER A 4 -75.20 11.38 23.30
N SER A 5 -74.00 12.00 23.20
CA SER A 5 -73.23 12.00 22.00
C SER A 5 -72.07 10.97 22.18
N SER A 6 -72.15 9.89 21.41
CA SER A 6 -71.06 8.88 21.30
C SER A 6 -69.94 9.42 20.41
N ARG A 7 -68.78 9.67 21.01
CA ARG A 7 -67.49 9.89 20.25
C ARG A 7 -66.93 8.56 19.79
N LYS A 8 -67.00 8.28 18.50
CA LYS A 8 -66.23 7.25 17.85
C LYS A 8 -64.74 7.72 17.76
N ALA A 9 -63.85 6.96 18.38
CA ALA A 9 -62.40 7.19 18.27
C ALA A 9 -61.91 6.84 16.87
N PHE A 10 -61.39 7.79 16.16
CA PHE A 10 -60.61 7.61 14.92
C PHE A 10 -59.20 7.09 15.27
N VAL A 11 -58.92 5.84 14.97
CA VAL A 11 -57.54 5.28 15.01
C VAL A 11 -56.90 5.62 13.66
N PRO A 12 -55.73 6.27 13.63
CA PRO A 12 -55.13 6.64 12.36
C PRO A 12 -54.58 5.40 11.62
N LEU A 13 -55.02 5.16 10.41
CA LEU A 13 -54.62 4.10 9.49
C LEU A 13 -53.10 4.10 9.19
N SER A 14 -52.34 5.13 9.57
CA SER A 14 -50.92 5.28 9.31
C SER A 14 -50.02 4.27 10.07
N ASN A 15 -50.43 3.85 11.28
CA ASN A 15 -49.61 2.93 12.11
C ASN A 15 -49.70 1.46 11.66
N ALA A 16 -50.80 1.05 11.08
CA ALA A 16 -50.96 -0.31 10.57
C ALA A 16 -50.17 -0.52 9.26
N LEU A 17 -50.09 0.48 8.41
CA LEU A 17 -49.29 0.46 7.17
C LEU A 17 -47.75 0.52 7.46
N ARG A 18 -47.34 1.26 8.50
CA ARG A 18 -45.92 1.27 8.95
C ARG A 18 -45.49 -0.07 9.54
N ARG A 19 -46.31 -0.70 10.38
CA ARG A 19 -46.05 -2.05 10.93
C ARG A 19 -46.00 -3.13 9.84
N ARG A 20 -46.89 -3.07 8.83
CA ARG A 20 -46.86 -3.99 7.69
C ARG A 20 -45.58 -3.82 6.84
N LYS A 21 -45.13 -2.59 6.58
CA LYS A 21 -43.87 -2.35 5.84
C LYS A 21 -42.60 -2.82 6.63
N LEU A 22 -42.61 -2.66 7.96
CA LEU A 22 -41.55 -3.17 8.82
C LEU A 22 -41.50 -4.72 8.87
N LEU A 23 -42.70 -5.35 9.02
CA LEU A 23 -42.80 -6.82 8.99
C LEU A 23 -42.49 -7.42 7.63
N PHE A 24 -42.85 -6.72 6.54
CA PHE A 24 -42.47 -7.14 5.18
C PHE A 24 -40.94 -7.01 4.95
N GLY A 25 -40.31 -5.95 5.46
CA GLY A 25 -38.85 -5.78 5.41
C GLY A 25 -38.10 -6.87 6.20
N PHE A 26 -38.60 -7.26 7.39
CA PHE A 26 -38.05 -8.34 8.18
C PHE A 26 -38.28 -9.73 7.54
N GLY A 27 -39.44 -9.97 6.98
CA GLY A 27 -39.76 -11.24 6.30
C GLY A 27 -38.94 -11.44 5.04
N VAL A 28 -38.75 -10.40 4.23
CA VAL A 28 -37.92 -10.44 3.01
C VAL A 28 -36.45 -10.64 3.38
N GLY A 29 -35.94 -9.99 4.43
CA GLY A 29 -34.57 -10.19 4.92
C GLY A 29 -34.31 -11.62 5.38
N THR A 30 -35.26 -12.25 6.06
CA THR A 30 -35.16 -13.63 6.54
C THR A 30 -35.22 -14.65 5.40
N VAL A 31 -36.07 -14.43 4.41
CA VAL A 31 -36.20 -15.29 3.22
C VAL A 31 -34.94 -15.17 2.34
N ILE A 32 -34.41 -13.95 2.16
CA ILE A 32 -33.16 -13.74 1.42
C ILE A 32 -32.00 -14.39 2.17
N GLY A 33 -31.90 -14.21 3.50
CA GLY A 33 -30.87 -14.84 4.33
C GLY A 33 -30.95 -16.37 4.31
N ALA A 34 -32.13 -16.95 4.40
CA ALA A 34 -32.36 -18.39 4.29
C ALA A 34 -32.04 -18.92 2.88
N GLY A 35 -32.38 -18.15 1.83
CA GLY A 35 -32.03 -18.50 0.45
C GLY A 35 -30.53 -18.54 0.21
N PHE A 36 -29.77 -17.55 0.69
CA PHE A 36 -28.30 -17.55 0.62
C PHE A 36 -27.68 -18.65 1.46
N TYR A 37 -28.16 -18.93 2.65
CA TYR A 37 -27.71 -20.05 3.49
C TYR A 37 -27.90 -21.41 2.80
N TYR A 38 -29.09 -21.63 2.19
CA TYR A 38 -29.37 -22.86 1.45
C TYR A 38 -28.52 -23.02 0.19
N MET A 39 -28.23 -21.90 -0.49
CA MET A 39 -27.34 -21.87 -1.63
C MET A 39 -25.87 -22.11 -1.23
N ASP A 40 -25.43 -21.62 -0.07
CA ASP A 40 -24.08 -21.81 0.43
C ASP A 40 -23.86 -23.28 0.85
N LYS A 41 -24.81 -23.89 1.55
CA LYS A 41 -24.76 -25.30 1.92
C LYS A 41 -24.80 -26.26 0.73
N ASN A 42 -25.52 -25.91 -0.33
CA ASN A 42 -25.50 -26.68 -1.59
C ASN A 42 -24.20 -26.48 -2.38
N ASN A 43 -23.59 -25.28 -2.34
CA ASN A 43 -22.29 -25.02 -2.95
C ASN A 43 -21.15 -25.69 -2.16
N GLU A 44 -21.20 -25.74 -0.82
CA GLU A 44 -20.24 -26.52 -0.03
C GLU A 44 -20.31 -28.04 -0.38
N ARG A 45 -21.51 -28.55 -0.59
CA ARG A 45 -21.70 -29.96 -1.04
C ARG A 45 -21.20 -30.17 -2.47
N ARG A 46 -21.44 -29.22 -3.38
CA ARG A 46 -20.90 -29.25 -4.74
C ARG A 46 -19.38 -29.08 -4.77
N PHE A 47 -18.84 -28.13 -4.01
CA PHE A 47 -17.41 -27.89 -3.90
C PHE A 47 -16.66 -29.06 -3.24
N LYS A 48 -17.28 -29.77 -2.27
CA LYS A 48 -16.78 -31.04 -1.79
C LYS A 48 -16.87 -32.13 -2.85
N ARG A 49 -17.99 -32.26 -3.54
CA ARG A 49 -18.20 -33.26 -4.59
C ARG A 49 -17.26 -33.05 -5.78
N ASP A 50 -17.03 -31.81 -6.21
CA ASP A 50 -16.11 -31.49 -7.31
C ASP A 50 -14.63 -31.66 -6.90
N LYS A 51 -14.28 -31.50 -5.61
CA LYS A 51 -12.97 -31.91 -5.06
C LYS A 51 -12.84 -33.42 -4.90
N ASP A 52 -13.88 -34.09 -4.47
CA ASP A 52 -13.88 -35.56 -4.26
C ASP A 52 -13.83 -36.34 -5.58
N VAL A 53 -14.26 -35.76 -6.70
CA VAL A 53 -14.22 -36.41 -8.04
C VAL A 53 -12.82 -36.33 -8.68
N TYR A 54 -11.94 -35.40 -8.24
CA TYR A 54 -10.57 -35.27 -8.76
C TYR A 54 -9.48 -35.89 -7.88
N PHE A 55 -9.80 -36.50 -6.73
CA PHE A 55 -8.79 -37.08 -5.83
C PHE A 55 -8.91 -38.60 -5.73
N VAL A 56 -8.06 -39.27 -6.49
CA VAL A 56 -7.70 -40.69 -6.28
C VAL A 56 -7.01 -40.84 -4.92
N SER A 57 -7.47 -41.76 -4.10
CA SER A 57 -7.17 -41.95 -2.67
C SER A 57 -5.69 -42.12 -2.27
N ASN A 58 -4.74 -42.20 -3.21
CA ASN A 58 -3.31 -42.34 -2.92
C ASN A 58 -2.52 -41.02 -2.96
N ALA A 59 -3.15 -39.89 -3.41
CA ALA A 59 -2.48 -38.58 -3.45
C ALA A 59 -2.56 -37.83 -2.10
N HIS A 60 -3.48 -38.19 -1.21
CA HIS A 60 -3.72 -37.42 0.03
C HIS A 60 -2.60 -37.57 1.07
N ALA A 61 -2.07 -38.79 1.25
CA ALA A 61 -0.97 -39.02 2.21
C ALA A 61 0.35 -38.35 1.70
N ALA A 62 0.66 -38.51 0.41
CA ALA A 62 1.85 -37.89 -0.20
C ALA A 62 1.79 -36.36 -0.21
N THR A 63 0.60 -35.74 -0.36
CA THR A 63 0.43 -34.28 -0.34
C THR A 63 0.57 -33.68 1.06
N VAL A 64 0.14 -34.40 2.12
CA VAL A 64 0.31 -33.94 3.52
C VAL A 64 1.78 -33.92 3.91
N ASP A 65 2.52 -34.96 3.59
CA ASP A 65 3.96 -35.07 3.89
C ASP A 65 4.77 -34.02 3.12
N THR A 66 4.46 -33.81 1.84
CA THR A 66 5.11 -32.80 1.01
C THR A 66 4.83 -31.40 1.53
N LYS A 67 3.59 -31.09 1.92
CA LYS A 67 3.23 -29.78 2.46
C LYS A 67 3.89 -29.54 3.82
N THR A 68 4.00 -30.54 4.66
CA THR A 68 4.73 -30.47 5.93
C THR A 68 6.21 -30.22 5.70
N ALA A 69 6.80 -30.83 4.68
CA ALA A 69 8.19 -30.59 4.30
C ALA A 69 8.42 -29.16 3.78
N LEU A 70 7.50 -28.63 2.95
CA LEU A 70 7.56 -27.25 2.43
C LEU A 70 7.40 -26.20 3.52
N ASN A 71 6.68 -26.51 4.60
CA ASN A 71 6.48 -25.61 5.74
C ASN A 71 7.60 -25.69 6.80
N LYS A 72 8.65 -26.49 6.58
CA LYS A 72 9.84 -26.44 7.43
C LYS A 72 10.63 -25.17 7.14
N ARG A 73 11.20 -24.57 8.21
CA ARG A 73 12.05 -23.40 8.06
C ARG A 73 13.18 -23.68 7.06
N PRO A 74 13.32 -22.89 5.98
CA PRO A 74 14.38 -23.07 5.01
C PRO A 74 15.77 -22.86 5.66
N SER A 75 16.69 -23.78 5.47
CA SER A 75 18.08 -23.69 5.92
C SER A 75 18.95 -23.03 4.85
N GLY A 76 20.08 -22.47 5.27
CA GLY A 76 21.09 -21.88 4.38
C GLY A 76 20.81 -20.43 3.95
N SER A 77 21.73 -19.89 3.15
CA SER A 77 21.62 -18.57 2.52
C SER A 77 20.78 -18.64 1.25
N LEU A 78 20.23 -17.49 0.82
CA LEU A 78 19.69 -17.35 -0.52
C LEU A 78 20.82 -17.49 -1.55
N PRO A 79 20.57 -18.02 -2.75
CA PRO A 79 21.53 -17.99 -3.84
C PRO A 79 21.84 -16.53 -4.22
N THR A 80 23.05 -16.31 -4.71
CA THR A 80 23.44 -15.00 -5.21
C THR A 80 22.68 -14.66 -6.51
N ARG A 81 22.54 -13.37 -6.83
CA ARG A 81 21.93 -12.93 -8.09
C ARG A 81 22.69 -13.51 -9.31
N ALA A 82 24.02 -13.62 -9.22
CA ALA A 82 24.84 -14.21 -10.28
C ALA A 82 24.52 -15.70 -10.50
N GLU A 83 24.33 -16.47 -9.42
CA GLU A 83 23.91 -17.88 -9.50
C GLU A 83 22.50 -18.03 -10.11
N LEU A 84 21.56 -17.12 -9.76
CA LEU A 84 20.24 -17.12 -10.36
C LEU A 84 20.27 -16.83 -11.86
N LEU A 85 21.02 -15.80 -12.29
CA LEU A 85 21.20 -15.46 -13.71
C LEU A 85 21.91 -16.58 -14.49
N LYS A 86 22.94 -17.20 -13.89
CA LYS A 86 23.59 -18.37 -14.49
C LYS A 86 22.60 -19.52 -14.67
N GLY A 87 21.80 -19.83 -13.65
CA GLY A 87 20.78 -20.87 -13.74
C GLY A 87 19.72 -20.55 -14.82
N MET A 88 19.34 -19.27 -14.98
CA MET A 88 18.42 -18.87 -16.07
C MET A 88 19.02 -19.09 -17.46
N ARG A 89 20.33 -18.92 -17.61
CA ARG A 89 21.04 -19.13 -18.89
C ARG A 89 21.24 -20.60 -19.23
N ASP A 90 21.53 -21.41 -18.21
CA ASP A 90 21.97 -22.79 -18.38
C ASP A 90 20.84 -23.83 -18.34
N GLU A 91 19.63 -23.44 -17.83
CA GLU A 91 18.51 -24.38 -17.63
C GLU A 91 17.36 -24.09 -18.58
N GLU A 92 16.60 -25.15 -18.92
CA GLU A 92 15.28 -25.03 -19.54
C GLU A 92 14.17 -25.09 -18.47
N PHE A 93 13.12 -24.27 -18.66
CA PHE A 93 12.04 -24.12 -17.70
C PHE A 93 10.72 -24.68 -18.23
N ASP A 94 9.86 -25.10 -17.33
CA ASP A 94 8.48 -25.41 -17.65
C ASP A 94 7.67 -24.13 -17.82
N ILE A 95 7.93 -23.12 -16.95
CA ILE A 95 7.23 -21.83 -16.96
C ILE A 95 8.24 -20.68 -16.83
N LEU A 96 8.13 -19.67 -17.71
CA LEU A 96 8.73 -18.37 -17.58
C LEU A 96 7.65 -17.33 -17.24
N VAL A 97 7.78 -16.67 -16.10
CA VAL A 97 6.89 -15.60 -15.64
C VAL A 97 7.50 -14.24 -15.92
N ILE A 98 6.78 -13.38 -16.63
CA ILE A 98 7.17 -12.00 -16.91
C ILE A 98 6.38 -11.08 -15.99
N GLY A 99 7.08 -10.37 -15.08
CA GLY A 99 6.54 -9.46 -14.09
C GLY A 99 6.65 -9.98 -12.65
N GLY A 100 7.36 -9.25 -11.80
CA GLY A 100 7.64 -9.57 -10.38
C GLY A 100 6.68 -8.90 -9.39
N GLY A 101 5.47 -8.53 -9.82
CA GLY A 101 4.38 -8.09 -8.95
C GLY A 101 3.75 -9.25 -8.16
N ALA A 102 2.75 -8.96 -7.32
CA ALA A 102 2.12 -9.96 -6.45
C ALA A 102 1.58 -11.18 -7.21
N THR A 103 0.97 -10.97 -8.37
CA THR A 103 0.44 -12.06 -9.21
C THR A 103 1.55 -12.92 -9.79
N GLY A 104 2.57 -12.31 -10.40
CA GLY A 104 3.68 -13.08 -10.98
C GLY A 104 4.51 -13.81 -9.94
N ALA A 105 4.79 -13.16 -8.79
CA ALA A 105 5.42 -13.81 -7.65
C ALA A 105 4.62 -15.02 -7.14
N GLY A 106 3.27 -14.86 -7.07
CA GLY A 106 2.37 -15.95 -6.72
C GLY A 106 2.41 -17.10 -7.72
N VAL A 107 2.40 -16.80 -9.04
CA VAL A 107 2.53 -17.80 -10.11
C VAL A 107 3.85 -18.57 -10.00
N ALA A 108 4.95 -17.85 -9.76
CA ALA A 108 6.27 -18.48 -9.59
C ALA A 108 6.31 -19.41 -8.37
N LEU A 109 5.73 -18.99 -7.24
CA LEU A 109 5.67 -19.81 -6.03
C LEU A 109 4.78 -21.03 -6.23
N ASP A 110 3.58 -20.85 -6.80
CA ASP A 110 2.64 -21.95 -7.01
C ASP A 110 3.18 -22.97 -8.02
N ALA A 111 3.69 -22.52 -9.15
CA ALA A 111 4.27 -23.40 -10.16
C ALA A 111 5.47 -24.21 -9.59
N GLN A 112 6.39 -23.53 -8.90
CA GLN A 112 7.56 -24.18 -8.33
C GLN A 112 7.20 -25.21 -7.26
N THR A 113 6.23 -24.92 -6.39
CA THR A 113 5.78 -25.85 -5.34
C THR A 113 4.97 -27.03 -5.90
N ARG A 114 4.38 -26.89 -7.09
CA ARG A 114 3.82 -28.03 -7.84
C ARG A 114 4.89 -28.89 -8.51
N GLY A 115 6.17 -28.51 -8.44
CA GLY A 115 7.31 -29.25 -8.99
C GLY A 115 7.58 -28.93 -10.46
N LEU A 116 7.07 -27.79 -10.97
CA LEU A 116 7.40 -27.26 -12.30
C LEU A 116 8.63 -26.36 -12.19
N LYS A 117 9.63 -26.56 -13.04
CA LYS A 117 10.81 -25.68 -13.11
C LYS A 117 10.39 -24.27 -13.54
N THR A 118 10.61 -23.27 -12.71
CA THR A 118 10.06 -21.94 -12.93
C THR A 118 11.15 -20.86 -12.91
N ALA A 119 11.12 -19.99 -13.92
CA ALA A 119 11.86 -18.73 -13.96
C ALA A 119 10.89 -17.55 -13.86
N LEU A 120 11.34 -16.46 -13.21
CA LEU A 120 10.62 -15.18 -13.15
C LEU A 120 11.58 -14.04 -13.44
N VAL A 121 11.18 -13.12 -14.30
CA VAL A 121 11.93 -11.90 -14.63
C VAL A 121 11.10 -10.65 -14.34
N GLU A 122 11.73 -9.64 -13.79
CA GLU A 122 11.14 -8.33 -13.48
C GLU A 122 12.03 -7.22 -14.09
N LEU A 123 11.40 -6.31 -14.84
CA LEU A 123 12.08 -5.21 -15.51
C LEU A 123 12.79 -4.26 -14.54
N ASP A 124 12.14 -3.89 -13.46
CA ASP A 124 12.66 -3.05 -12.39
C ASP A 124 12.91 -3.91 -11.14
N ASP A 125 12.51 -3.48 -9.96
CA ASP A 125 12.61 -4.29 -8.76
C ASP A 125 11.29 -5.04 -8.46
N PHE A 126 11.38 -6.14 -7.72
CA PHE A 126 10.21 -6.86 -7.22
C PHE A 126 9.26 -5.91 -6.49
N SER A 127 7.98 -5.92 -6.87
CA SER A 127 6.97 -5.01 -6.31
C SER A 127 7.10 -3.52 -6.73
N SER A 128 7.89 -3.17 -7.72
CA SER A 128 8.12 -1.77 -8.11
C SER A 128 6.88 -1.01 -8.57
N GLY A 129 5.94 -1.71 -9.21
CA GLY A 129 4.70 -1.15 -9.75
C GLY A 129 3.54 -1.08 -8.73
N THR A 130 2.36 -1.45 -9.19
CA THR A 130 1.09 -1.41 -8.43
C THR A 130 1.15 -2.15 -7.09
N SER A 131 1.94 -3.23 -7.03
CA SER A 131 1.99 -4.12 -5.86
C SER A 131 2.57 -3.47 -4.60
N SER A 132 3.37 -2.41 -4.70
CA SER A 132 3.85 -1.62 -3.55
C SER A 132 3.09 -0.31 -3.31
N ARG A 133 2.14 0.01 -4.18
CA ARG A 133 1.39 1.28 -4.18
C ARG A 133 -0.09 1.09 -3.81
N SER A 134 -0.41 -0.01 -3.11
CA SER A 134 -1.75 -0.33 -2.65
C SER A 134 -2.20 0.54 -1.46
N THR A 135 -3.47 0.45 -1.07
CA THR A 135 -4.00 1.04 0.18
C THR A 135 -3.46 0.34 1.44
N LYS A 136 -2.68 -0.72 1.31
CA LYS A 136 -2.17 -1.59 2.40
C LYS A 136 -3.27 -2.36 3.14
N LEU A 137 -4.49 -2.36 2.63
CA LEU A 137 -5.65 -3.04 3.21
C LEU A 137 -5.96 -4.33 2.46
N ILE A 138 -6.10 -5.42 3.20
CA ILE A 138 -6.54 -6.73 2.71
C ILE A 138 -8.01 -6.88 3.10
N HIS A 139 -8.92 -6.60 2.15
CA HIS A 139 -10.35 -6.53 2.45
C HIS A 139 -11.18 -7.42 1.51
N GLY A 140 -12.29 -7.97 2.03
CA GLY A 140 -13.24 -8.75 1.25
C GLY A 140 -14.19 -7.91 0.39
N GLY A 141 -14.21 -6.58 0.58
CA GLY A 141 -15.05 -5.66 -0.20
C GLY A 141 -16.49 -5.58 0.29
N VAL A 142 -16.73 -4.94 1.43
CA VAL A 142 -18.08 -4.73 2.02
C VAL A 142 -19.07 -4.13 1.01
N ARG A 143 -18.64 -3.17 0.17
CA ARG A 143 -19.49 -2.57 -0.88
C ARG A 143 -19.89 -3.56 -1.97
N TYR A 144 -19.01 -4.48 -2.32
CA TYR A 144 -19.36 -5.52 -3.31
C TYR A 144 -20.35 -6.51 -2.75
N LEU A 145 -20.29 -6.82 -1.46
CA LEU A 145 -21.31 -7.63 -0.80
C LEU A 145 -22.66 -6.93 -0.81
N GLN A 146 -22.70 -5.63 -0.50
CA GLN A 146 -23.91 -4.82 -0.60
C GLN A 146 -24.49 -4.88 -2.02
N ALA A 147 -23.67 -4.65 -3.05
CA ALA A 147 -24.11 -4.71 -4.43
C ALA A 147 -24.59 -6.12 -4.83
N ALA A 148 -23.87 -7.17 -4.39
CA ALA A 148 -24.25 -8.56 -4.63
C ALA A 148 -25.64 -8.89 -4.05
N ILE A 149 -25.93 -8.43 -2.84
CA ILE A 149 -27.22 -8.65 -2.18
C ILE A 149 -28.33 -7.85 -2.86
N MET A 150 -28.10 -6.54 -3.10
CA MET A 150 -29.11 -5.65 -3.67
C MET A 150 -29.47 -5.98 -5.11
N LYS A 151 -28.53 -6.52 -5.90
CA LYS A 151 -28.70 -6.86 -7.32
C LYS A 151 -28.83 -8.36 -7.58
N PHE A 152 -28.80 -9.21 -6.52
CA PHE A 152 -28.78 -10.66 -6.62
C PHE A 152 -27.65 -11.19 -7.52
N ASP A 153 -26.49 -10.50 -7.51
CA ASP A 153 -25.33 -10.81 -8.34
C ASP A 153 -24.48 -11.91 -7.70
N ARG A 154 -24.59 -13.12 -8.26
CA ARG A 154 -23.90 -14.33 -7.77
C ARG A 154 -22.39 -14.26 -8.01
N GLU A 155 -21.94 -13.59 -9.06
CA GLU A 155 -20.50 -13.47 -9.35
C GLU A 155 -19.83 -12.57 -8.32
N GLN A 156 -20.44 -11.42 -8.01
CA GLN A 156 -19.93 -10.56 -6.94
C GLN A 156 -19.94 -11.24 -5.56
N TYR A 157 -20.96 -12.05 -5.27
CA TYR A 157 -21.00 -12.84 -4.03
C TYR A 157 -19.84 -13.83 -3.93
N LYS A 158 -19.56 -14.60 -5.00
CA LYS A 158 -18.42 -15.53 -5.07
C LYS A 158 -17.09 -14.79 -4.86
N MET A 159 -16.91 -13.66 -5.54
CA MET A 159 -15.71 -12.83 -5.42
C MET A 159 -15.47 -12.34 -3.97
N VAL A 160 -16.53 -11.95 -3.27
CA VAL A 160 -16.41 -11.54 -1.85
C VAL A 160 -16.02 -12.72 -0.97
N LYS A 161 -16.65 -13.89 -1.16
CA LYS A 161 -16.35 -15.13 -0.41
C LYS A 161 -14.90 -15.56 -0.60
N GLU A 162 -14.42 -15.53 -1.84
CA GLU A 162 -13.03 -15.80 -2.21
C GLU A 162 -12.07 -14.80 -1.55
N ALA A 163 -12.35 -13.50 -1.65
CA ALA A 163 -11.52 -12.46 -1.05
C ALA A 163 -11.45 -12.60 0.49
N LEU A 164 -12.53 -13.03 1.16
CA LEU A 164 -12.55 -13.28 2.59
C LEU A 164 -11.73 -14.53 2.98
N PHE A 165 -11.73 -15.55 2.14
CA PHE A 165 -10.89 -16.73 2.30
C PHE A 165 -9.41 -16.37 2.16
N GLU A 166 -9.05 -15.67 1.08
CA GLU A 166 -7.68 -15.26 0.80
C GLU A 166 -7.16 -14.24 1.81
N ARG A 167 -8.03 -13.35 2.33
CA ARG A 167 -7.68 -12.46 3.46
C ARG A 167 -7.22 -13.25 4.67
N ALA A 168 -7.96 -14.27 5.06
CA ALA A 168 -7.58 -15.10 6.21
C ALA A 168 -6.30 -15.88 5.94
N ASN A 169 -6.13 -16.41 4.73
CA ASN A 169 -4.91 -17.10 4.32
C ASN A 169 -3.68 -16.20 4.39
N LEU A 170 -3.76 -14.94 3.90
CA LEU A 170 -2.67 -13.96 3.97
C LEU A 170 -2.22 -13.69 5.41
N LEU A 171 -3.17 -13.55 6.34
CA LEU A 171 -2.88 -13.35 7.76
C LEU A 171 -2.24 -14.59 8.42
N GLU A 172 -2.54 -15.78 7.91
CA GLU A 172 -1.98 -17.04 8.38
C GLU A 172 -0.55 -17.28 7.87
N ILE A 173 -0.30 -17.07 6.57
CA ILE A 173 0.98 -17.41 5.92
C ILE A 173 2.11 -16.39 6.18
N ALA A 174 1.79 -15.17 6.60
CA ALA A 174 2.76 -14.12 6.88
C ALA A 174 2.33 -13.25 8.08
N PRO A 175 2.24 -13.81 9.29
CA PRO A 175 1.72 -13.11 10.47
C PRO A 175 2.60 -11.96 10.95
N HIS A 176 3.88 -11.90 10.56
CA HIS A 176 4.79 -10.79 10.82
C HIS A 176 4.54 -9.60 9.90
N LEU A 177 4.01 -9.81 8.68
CA LEU A 177 3.77 -8.77 7.68
C LEU A 177 2.31 -8.31 7.62
N SER A 178 1.40 -9.04 8.24
CA SER A 178 -0.03 -8.78 8.17
C SER A 178 -0.72 -9.02 9.51
N TYR A 179 -1.74 -8.20 9.80
CA TYR A 179 -2.48 -8.26 11.05
C TYR A 179 -3.93 -7.80 10.87
N PRO A 180 -4.85 -8.28 11.75
CA PRO A 180 -6.22 -7.78 11.75
C PRO A 180 -6.27 -6.33 12.23
N LEU A 181 -6.87 -5.44 11.44
CA LEU A 181 -7.09 -4.05 11.79
C LEU A 181 -8.59 -3.79 12.04
N PRO A 182 -8.99 -3.25 13.19
CA PRO A 182 -10.35 -2.75 13.39
C PRO A 182 -10.56 -1.49 12.54
N ILE A 183 -11.63 -1.48 11.77
CA ILE A 183 -12.06 -0.35 10.94
C ILE A 183 -13.32 0.23 11.54
N MET A 184 -13.28 1.52 11.84
CA MET A 184 -14.40 2.28 12.34
C MET A 184 -15.20 2.88 11.20
N LEU A 185 -16.49 2.65 11.20
CA LEU A 185 -17.48 3.30 10.33
C LEU A 185 -18.33 4.26 11.19
N PRO A 186 -18.05 5.56 11.20
CA PRO A 186 -18.80 6.53 11.99
C PRO A 186 -20.19 6.72 11.41
N ILE A 187 -21.20 6.92 12.28
CA ILE A 187 -22.60 7.05 11.92
C ILE A 187 -23.15 8.38 12.41
N TYR A 188 -23.62 9.19 11.48
CA TYR A 188 -24.14 10.53 11.75
C TYR A 188 -25.67 10.63 11.70
N LYS A 189 -26.37 9.63 11.12
CA LYS A 189 -27.85 9.58 11.02
C LYS A 189 -28.36 8.30 11.67
N LEU A 190 -29.35 8.38 12.56
CA LEU A 190 -29.86 7.22 13.31
C LEU A 190 -30.38 6.08 12.41
N TRP A 191 -30.98 6.40 11.26
CA TRP A 191 -31.49 5.37 10.33
C TRP A 191 -30.36 4.55 9.68
N GLN A 192 -29.14 5.07 9.66
CA GLN A 192 -27.98 4.37 9.12
C GLN A 192 -27.51 3.23 10.05
N VAL A 193 -27.80 3.30 11.35
CA VAL A 193 -27.39 2.27 12.31
C VAL A 193 -27.89 0.86 11.91
N PRO A 194 -29.22 0.62 11.77
CA PRO A 194 -29.70 -0.70 11.39
C PRO A 194 -29.25 -1.10 9.98
N TYR A 195 -29.12 -0.13 9.07
CA TYR A 195 -28.72 -0.37 7.69
C TYR A 195 -27.27 -0.88 7.59
N TYR A 196 -26.32 -0.15 8.17
CA TYR A 196 -24.91 -0.57 8.15
C TYR A 196 -24.68 -1.77 9.06
N TRP A 197 -25.37 -1.86 10.20
CA TRP A 197 -25.27 -3.02 11.09
C TRP A 197 -25.64 -4.32 10.36
N PHE A 198 -26.73 -4.33 9.63
CA PHE A 198 -27.15 -5.49 8.86
C PHE A 198 -26.11 -5.85 7.77
N GLY A 199 -25.64 -4.84 7.01
CA GLY A 199 -24.65 -5.05 5.97
C GLY A 199 -23.34 -5.65 6.50
N ILE A 200 -22.84 -5.14 7.64
CA ILE A 200 -21.61 -5.61 8.26
C ILE A 200 -21.80 -6.99 8.92
N LYS A 201 -22.99 -7.27 9.52
CA LYS A 201 -23.29 -8.63 10.01
C LYS A 201 -23.37 -9.66 8.90
N MET A 202 -23.88 -9.30 7.74
CA MET A 202 -23.82 -10.16 6.55
C MET A 202 -22.39 -10.43 6.11
N TYR A 203 -21.49 -9.43 6.21
CA TYR A 203 -20.07 -9.60 5.92
C TYR A 203 -19.39 -10.57 6.89
N ASP A 204 -19.68 -10.46 8.19
CA ASP A 204 -19.24 -11.44 9.20
C ASP A 204 -19.73 -12.86 8.86
N TRP A 205 -20.98 -12.99 8.49
CA TRP A 205 -21.62 -14.28 8.21
C TRP A 205 -21.04 -14.94 6.93
N VAL A 206 -20.84 -14.17 5.88
CA VAL A 206 -20.21 -14.66 4.63
C VAL A 206 -18.77 -15.11 4.88
N SER A 207 -18.07 -14.50 5.85
CA SER A 207 -16.73 -14.92 6.28
C SER A 207 -16.72 -16.33 6.92
N GLY A 208 -17.83 -16.78 7.51
CA GLY A 208 -17.98 -18.11 8.10
C GLY A 208 -16.88 -18.44 9.10
N LYS A 209 -16.21 -19.61 8.93
CA LYS A 209 -15.08 -20.03 9.78
C LYS A 209 -13.81 -19.18 9.63
N ARG A 210 -13.74 -18.29 8.62
CA ARG A 210 -12.61 -17.40 8.32
C ARG A 210 -12.84 -15.97 8.84
N ILE A 211 -13.80 -15.80 9.76
CA ILE A 211 -14.04 -14.52 10.45
C ILE A 211 -12.83 -14.17 11.31
N LEU A 212 -12.36 -12.92 11.23
CA LEU A 212 -11.24 -12.43 12.05
C LEU A 212 -11.69 -12.13 13.47
N LYS A 213 -12.69 -11.26 13.60
CA LYS A 213 -13.42 -10.93 14.83
C LYS A 213 -14.83 -10.46 14.47
N ASN A 214 -15.79 -10.69 15.36
CA ASN A 214 -17.17 -10.23 15.17
C ASN A 214 -17.23 -8.70 15.18
N SER A 215 -18.04 -8.14 14.29
CA SER A 215 -18.37 -6.73 14.27
C SER A 215 -19.30 -6.34 15.43
N TYR A 216 -19.26 -5.09 15.87
CA TYR A 216 -20.10 -4.57 16.95
C TYR A 216 -20.34 -3.07 16.79
N TYR A 217 -21.41 -2.59 17.41
CA TYR A 217 -21.75 -1.17 17.51
C TYR A 217 -21.18 -0.61 18.82
N ILE A 218 -20.71 0.63 18.76
CA ILE A 218 -20.31 1.45 19.91
C ILE A 218 -21.07 2.75 19.91
N ASP A 219 -21.40 3.24 21.11
CA ASP A 219 -22.01 4.55 21.31
C ASP A 219 -21.05 5.70 20.96
N LYS A 220 -21.59 6.93 20.99
CA LYS A 220 -20.83 8.14 20.64
C LYS A 220 -19.61 8.34 21.54
N GLU A 221 -19.76 8.13 22.83
CA GLU A 221 -18.72 8.34 23.85
C GLU A 221 -17.55 7.39 23.58
N LYS A 222 -17.80 6.09 23.42
CA LYS A 222 -16.79 5.09 23.09
C LYS A 222 -16.17 5.29 21.72
N ALA A 223 -16.96 5.82 20.76
CA ALA A 223 -16.41 6.15 19.43
C ALA A 223 -15.40 7.28 19.52
N LEU A 224 -15.68 8.32 20.30
CA LEU A 224 -14.76 9.43 20.54
C LEU A 224 -13.57 9.06 21.43
N GLU A 225 -13.75 8.12 22.38
CA GLU A 225 -12.63 7.57 23.15
C GLU A 225 -11.64 6.84 22.25
N ARG A 226 -12.13 6.06 21.29
CA ARG A 226 -11.28 5.31 20.35
C ARG A 226 -10.68 6.17 19.24
N PHE A 227 -11.40 7.19 18.81
CA PHE A 227 -10.98 8.10 17.74
C PHE A 227 -11.29 9.56 18.14
N PRO A 228 -10.46 10.17 19.02
CA PRO A 228 -10.74 11.48 19.58
C PRO A 228 -10.84 12.62 18.57
N MET A 229 -10.18 12.45 17.40
CA MET A 229 -10.13 13.46 16.35
C MET A 229 -11.44 13.53 15.53
N LEU A 230 -12.41 12.61 15.73
CA LEU A 230 -13.66 12.63 14.97
C LEU A 230 -14.49 13.85 15.26
N LYS A 231 -15.21 14.32 14.24
CA LYS A 231 -16.22 15.35 14.36
C LYS A 231 -17.31 14.93 15.33
N LYS A 232 -17.49 15.68 16.39
CA LYS A 232 -18.41 15.39 17.49
C LYS A 232 -19.87 15.70 17.16
N GLU A 233 -20.08 16.72 16.30
CA GLU A 233 -21.40 17.16 15.90
C GLU A 233 -22.13 16.07 15.12
N SER A 234 -23.37 15.84 15.49
CA SER A 234 -24.26 14.84 14.85
C SER A 234 -23.80 13.38 14.94
N LEU A 235 -22.62 13.06 15.51
CA LEU A 235 -22.20 11.69 15.71
C LEU A 235 -23.19 10.93 16.60
N LYS A 236 -23.64 9.76 16.14
CA LYS A 236 -24.60 8.88 16.84
C LYS A 236 -23.93 7.64 17.44
N GLY A 237 -22.74 7.31 16.98
CA GLY A 237 -21.94 6.15 17.33
C GLY A 237 -21.17 5.65 16.14
N ALA A 238 -20.61 4.46 16.23
CA ALA A 238 -19.87 3.85 15.15
C ALA A 238 -20.07 2.33 15.10
N LEU A 239 -19.85 1.74 13.94
CA LEU A 239 -19.67 0.30 13.78
C LEU A 239 -18.20 -0.01 13.65
N ILE A 240 -17.77 -1.07 14.34
CA ILE A 240 -16.42 -1.60 14.23
C ILE A 240 -16.51 -2.95 13.53
N TYR A 241 -15.73 -3.13 12.48
CA TYR A 241 -15.52 -4.41 11.81
C TYR A 241 -14.03 -4.64 11.57
N TYR A 242 -13.63 -5.82 11.14
CA TYR A 242 -12.22 -6.18 11.00
C TYR A 242 -11.88 -6.58 9.58
N ASP A 243 -10.82 -5.96 9.05
CA ASP A 243 -10.15 -6.39 7.83
C ASP A 243 -8.65 -6.61 8.11
N GLY A 244 -7.89 -7.07 7.12
CA GLY A 244 -6.45 -7.24 7.25
C GLY A 244 -5.71 -5.99 6.80
N GLN A 245 -4.58 -5.70 7.44
CA GLN A 245 -3.60 -4.73 6.95
C GLN A 245 -2.25 -5.42 6.75
N HIS A 246 -1.46 -4.99 5.77
CA HIS A 246 -0.15 -5.57 5.48
C HIS A 246 0.88 -4.55 5.00
N ASN A 247 2.15 -4.95 5.03
CA ASN A 247 3.20 -4.27 4.27
C ASN A 247 3.28 -4.90 2.87
N ASP A 248 2.68 -4.26 1.89
CA ASP A 248 2.49 -4.79 0.54
C ASP A 248 3.79 -5.12 -0.20
N ALA A 249 4.80 -4.25 -0.15
CA ALA A 249 6.09 -4.50 -0.79
C ALA A 249 6.86 -5.65 -0.13
N ARG A 250 6.91 -5.68 1.20
CA ARG A 250 7.55 -6.77 1.95
C ARG A 250 6.82 -8.11 1.75
N MET A 251 5.48 -8.08 1.71
CA MET A 251 4.67 -9.27 1.43
C MET A 251 5.01 -9.84 0.04
N ASN A 252 5.04 -8.99 -0.99
CA ASN A 252 5.41 -9.44 -2.32
C ASN A 252 6.83 -10.00 -2.38
N LEU A 253 7.78 -9.32 -1.74
CA LEU A 253 9.16 -9.79 -1.66
C LEU A 253 9.24 -11.14 -0.93
N ALA A 254 8.51 -11.33 0.17
CA ALA A 254 8.45 -12.61 0.88
C ALA A 254 7.92 -13.75 0.00
N ILE A 255 6.96 -13.48 -0.90
CA ILE A 255 6.46 -14.45 -1.87
C ILE A 255 7.57 -14.84 -2.86
N VAL A 256 8.29 -13.84 -3.43
CA VAL A 256 9.41 -14.08 -4.35
C VAL A 256 10.52 -14.87 -3.66
N LEU A 257 10.92 -14.47 -2.45
CA LEU A 257 11.96 -15.16 -1.69
C LEU A 257 11.55 -16.59 -1.36
N SER A 258 10.27 -16.83 -1.05
CA SER A 258 9.74 -18.18 -0.86
C SER A 258 9.80 -19.01 -2.15
N ALA A 259 9.52 -18.42 -3.32
CA ALA A 259 9.68 -19.09 -4.60
C ALA A 259 11.16 -19.48 -4.85
N ILE A 260 12.09 -18.56 -4.59
CA ILE A 260 13.55 -18.82 -4.71
C ILE A 260 14.00 -19.94 -3.75
N ARG A 261 13.53 -19.91 -2.49
CA ARG A 261 13.80 -20.97 -1.51
C ARG A 261 13.34 -22.36 -1.96
N ASN A 262 12.26 -22.40 -2.72
CA ASN A 262 11.76 -23.64 -3.32
C ASN A 262 12.42 -23.99 -4.66
N GLY A 263 13.39 -23.21 -5.12
CA GLY A 263 14.21 -23.51 -6.29
C GLY A 263 13.90 -22.73 -7.56
N ALA A 264 12.91 -21.81 -7.54
CA ALA A 264 12.63 -20.92 -8.67
C ALA A 264 13.82 -19.98 -8.93
N LYS A 265 14.04 -19.64 -10.20
CA LYS A 265 15.05 -18.64 -10.59
C LYS A 265 14.35 -17.31 -10.82
N CYS A 266 14.39 -16.41 -9.84
CA CYS A 266 13.75 -15.10 -9.93
C CYS A 266 14.80 -14.00 -9.97
N CYS A 267 14.76 -13.13 -10.99
CA CYS A 267 15.69 -12.00 -11.13
C CYS A 267 14.94 -10.70 -11.40
N ASN A 268 15.33 -9.65 -10.67
CA ASN A 268 14.93 -8.27 -10.91
C ASN A 268 15.94 -7.55 -11.81
N HIS A 269 15.60 -6.36 -12.32
CA HIS A 269 16.38 -5.57 -13.26
C HIS A 269 16.81 -6.38 -14.49
N VAL A 270 15.85 -7.16 -15.04
CA VAL A 270 15.98 -7.97 -16.26
C VAL A 270 14.75 -7.76 -17.11
N ALA A 271 14.93 -7.12 -18.26
CA ALA A 271 13.85 -6.90 -19.21
C ALA A 271 13.73 -8.06 -20.22
N VAL A 272 12.51 -8.24 -20.73
CA VAL A 272 12.23 -9.05 -21.93
C VAL A 272 12.30 -8.15 -23.15
N GLU A 273 13.24 -8.39 -24.03
CA GLU A 273 13.39 -7.66 -25.30
C GLU A 273 12.50 -8.23 -26.40
N HIS A 274 12.51 -9.55 -26.52
CA HIS A 274 11.74 -10.27 -27.53
C HIS A 274 11.20 -11.59 -27.00
N LEU A 275 10.06 -12.02 -27.51
CA LEU A 275 9.52 -13.36 -27.29
C LEU A 275 9.97 -14.28 -28.42
N LEU A 276 10.47 -15.47 -28.05
CA LEU A 276 10.94 -16.49 -29.02
C LEU A 276 9.81 -17.41 -29.41
N LYS A 277 9.68 -17.70 -30.70
CA LYS A 277 8.69 -18.61 -31.26
C LYS A 277 9.36 -19.82 -31.92
N ASP A 278 8.72 -20.96 -31.82
CA ASP A 278 9.09 -22.18 -32.55
C ASP A 278 8.62 -22.14 -34.04
N GLU A 279 8.92 -23.19 -34.77
CA GLU A 279 8.53 -23.34 -36.17
C GLU A 279 7.00 -23.33 -36.41
N ASN A 280 6.21 -23.62 -35.36
CA ASN A 280 4.74 -23.60 -35.39
C ASN A 280 4.16 -22.27 -34.95
N GLY A 281 4.99 -21.24 -34.68
CA GLY A 281 4.58 -19.93 -34.18
C GLY A 281 4.16 -19.92 -32.72
N LYS A 282 4.45 -20.99 -31.96
CA LYS A 282 4.21 -21.06 -30.51
C LYS A 282 5.39 -20.49 -29.75
N LEU A 283 5.11 -19.85 -28.64
CA LEU A 283 6.15 -19.31 -27.77
C LEU A 283 6.97 -20.43 -27.11
N CYS A 284 8.30 -20.30 -27.17
CA CYS A 284 9.25 -21.28 -26.63
C CYS A 284 10.33 -20.64 -25.76
N GLY A 285 10.21 -19.35 -25.45
CA GLY A 285 11.18 -18.63 -24.61
C GLY A 285 11.11 -17.12 -24.77
N ALA A 286 12.08 -16.44 -24.20
CA ALA A 286 12.25 -14.99 -24.31
C ALA A 286 13.75 -14.62 -24.37
N GLN A 287 14.05 -13.54 -25.10
CA GLN A 287 15.35 -12.90 -25.09
C GLN A 287 15.39 -11.86 -24.00
N LEU A 288 16.36 -11.94 -23.09
CA LEU A 288 16.50 -11.08 -21.94
C LEU A 288 17.63 -10.05 -22.10
N THR A 289 17.52 -8.88 -21.42
CA THR A 289 18.57 -7.85 -21.36
C THR A 289 19.77 -8.28 -20.49
N GLY A 290 20.89 -7.52 -20.60
CA GLY A 290 22.09 -7.75 -19.81
C GLY A 290 22.99 -8.83 -20.39
N GLU A 291 23.72 -8.57 -21.49
CA GLU A 291 24.38 -9.53 -22.36
C GLU A 291 23.37 -10.50 -23.01
N LEU A 292 22.37 -9.95 -23.70
CA LEU A 292 21.33 -10.60 -24.50
C LEU A 292 21.44 -12.14 -24.52
N PHE A 293 20.79 -12.81 -23.57
CA PHE A 293 20.76 -14.27 -23.53
C PHE A 293 19.34 -14.82 -23.62
N PRO A 294 19.13 -15.91 -24.34
CA PRO A 294 17.82 -16.53 -24.42
C PRO A 294 17.53 -17.38 -23.19
N VAL A 295 16.28 -17.31 -22.70
CA VAL A 295 15.74 -18.26 -21.73
C VAL A 295 14.67 -19.09 -22.41
N ARG A 296 14.82 -20.40 -22.39
CA ARG A 296 13.86 -21.35 -22.96
C ARG A 296 12.83 -21.78 -21.94
N ALA A 297 11.56 -21.78 -22.34
CA ALA A 297 10.46 -22.23 -21.49
C ALA A 297 9.33 -22.81 -22.33
N LYS A 298 8.68 -23.85 -21.83
CA LYS A 298 7.54 -24.50 -22.49
C LYS A 298 6.28 -23.64 -22.45
N CYS A 299 6.16 -22.76 -21.46
CA CYS A 299 5.02 -21.88 -21.24
C CYS A 299 5.49 -20.50 -20.77
N ILE A 300 4.89 -19.44 -21.29
CA ILE A 300 5.19 -18.07 -20.91
C ILE A 300 3.94 -17.44 -20.27
N VAL A 301 4.12 -16.86 -19.08
CA VAL A 301 3.05 -16.16 -18.35
C VAL A 301 3.34 -14.66 -18.35
N ASN A 302 2.42 -13.88 -18.89
CA ASN A 302 2.39 -12.44 -18.80
C ASN A 302 1.62 -12.02 -17.55
N ALA A 303 2.33 -11.52 -16.52
CA ALA A 303 1.80 -11.01 -15.26
C ALA A 303 2.25 -9.55 -15.00
N THR A 304 2.37 -8.75 -16.07
CA THR A 304 2.96 -7.40 -16.04
C THR A 304 1.98 -6.31 -15.61
N GLY A 305 0.79 -6.66 -15.09
CA GLY A 305 -0.18 -5.74 -14.53
C GLY A 305 -0.64 -4.67 -15.52
N PRO A 306 -0.43 -3.34 -15.27
CA PRO A 306 -0.83 -2.28 -16.20
C PRO A 306 -0.14 -2.36 -17.57
N PHE A 307 1.02 -3.02 -17.65
CA PHE A 307 1.81 -3.18 -18.87
C PHE A 307 1.47 -4.45 -19.67
N THR A 308 0.36 -5.11 -19.33
CA THR A 308 -0.08 -6.38 -19.93
C THR A 308 -0.11 -6.31 -21.45
N ASP A 309 -0.60 -5.22 -22.03
CA ASP A 309 -0.75 -5.10 -23.48
C ASP A 309 0.59 -4.98 -24.22
N SER A 310 1.64 -4.48 -23.61
CA SER A 310 2.98 -4.42 -24.24
C SER A 310 3.52 -5.82 -24.55
N ILE A 311 3.35 -6.79 -23.64
CA ILE A 311 3.77 -8.17 -23.86
C ILE A 311 2.82 -8.90 -24.83
N ARG A 312 1.52 -8.59 -24.79
CA ARG A 312 0.54 -9.16 -25.75
C ARG A 312 0.84 -8.70 -27.18
N LEU A 313 1.13 -7.40 -27.38
CA LEU A 313 1.53 -6.84 -28.68
C LEU A 313 2.89 -7.39 -29.16
N MET A 314 3.83 -7.65 -28.23
CA MET A 314 5.10 -8.29 -28.56
C MET A 314 4.89 -9.74 -29.06
N ALA A 315 3.91 -10.45 -28.49
CA ALA A 315 3.55 -11.81 -28.93
C ALA A 315 2.79 -11.82 -30.25
N ASP A 316 1.87 -10.89 -30.45
CA ASP A 316 1.02 -10.76 -31.63
C ASP A 316 0.63 -9.28 -31.83
N PRO A 317 1.21 -8.58 -32.84
CA PRO A 317 0.96 -7.17 -33.10
C PRO A 317 -0.50 -6.81 -33.39
N ASP A 318 -1.30 -7.77 -33.87
CA ASP A 318 -2.71 -7.57 -34.22
C ASP A 318 -3.65 -7.71 -33.03
N THR A 319 -3.11 -7.86 -31.80
CA THR A 319 -3.90 -8.05 -30.59
C THR A 319 -4.51 -6.73 -30.10
N GLU A 320 -5.83 -6.71 -29.85
CA GLU A 320 -6.50 -5.54 -29.26
C GLU A 320 -6.11 -5.33 -27.78
N PRO A 321 -5.81 -4.09 -27.37
CA PRO A 321 -5.53 -3.76 -25.97
C PRO A 321 -6.73 -4.00 -25.05
N ILE A 322 -6.49 -4.69 -23.92
CA ILE A 322 -7.51 -5.00 -22.92
C ILE A 322 -7.37 -4.15 -21.65
N CYS A 323 -6.18 -3.59 -21.38
CA CYS A 323 -5.92 -2.82 -20.18
C CYS A 323 -6.50 -1.41 -20.27
N ARG A 324 -7.18 -0.96 -19.20
CA ARG A 324 -7.74 0.38 -19.04
C ARG A 324 -7.28 0.91 -17.67
N PRO A 325 -6.06 1.41 -17.57
CA PRO A 325 -5.47 1.77 -16.29
C PRO A 325 -6.19 2.96 -15.64
N SER A 326 -6.22 2.94 -14.32
CA SER A 326 -6.72 4.04 -13.50
C SER A 326 -5.73 4.37 -12.39
N ALA A 327 -5.41 5.65 -12.25
CA ALA A 327 -4.55 6.16 -11.20
C ALA A 327 -5.32 6.34 -9.89
N GLY A 328 -4.73 5.89 -8.78
CA GLY A 328 -5.23 6.13 -7.43
C GLY A 328 -4.15 6.74 -6.56
N VAL A 329 -4.42 7.94 -6.02
CA VAL A 329 -3.47 8.67 -5.17
C VAL A 329 -3.72 8.34 -3.71
N HIS A 330 -2.64 8.20 -2.95
CA HIS A 330 -2.63 8.11 -1.49
C HIS A 330 -1.70 9.19 -0.93
N ILE A 331 -2.03 9.68 0.25
CA ILE A 331 -1.18 10.61 1.01
C ILE A 331 -0.82 9.99 2.36
N VAL A 332 0.31 10.39 2.89
CA VAL A 332 0.75 10.07 4.24
C VAL A 332 0.81 11.33 5.09
N LEU A 333 0.20 11.24 6.24
CA LEU A 333 0.16 12.28 7.27
C LEU A 333 0.88 11.77 8.53
N PRO A 334 1.32 12.67 9.43
CA PRO A 334 1.86 12.28 10.72
C PRO A 334 0.92 11.34 11.51
N GLY A 335 1.49 10.46 12.31
CA GLY A 335 0.74 9.42 13.03
C GLY A 335 -0.29 9.95 14.04
N TYR A 336 -0.17 11.20 14.47
CA TYR A 336 -1.14 11.81 15.40
C TYR A 336 -2.51 12.12 14.76
N TYR A 337 -2.65 11.99 13.43
CA TYR A 337 -3.93 12.16 12.74
C TYR A 337 -4.87 10.96 12.88
N SER A 338 -4.37 9.79 13.27
CA SER A 338 -5.19 8.59 13.52
C SER A 338 -4.74 7.84 14.76
N PRO A 339 -5.64 7.12 15.43
CA PRO A 339 -5.25 6.19 16.48
C PRO A 339 -4.33 5.09 15.91
N ALA A 340 -3.36 4.63 16.71
CA ALA A 340 -2.39 3.63 16.29
C ALA A 340 -3.01 2.27 15.88
N ASN A 341 -4.19 1.94 16.42
CA ASN A 341 -4.80 0.62 16.28
C ASN A 341 -6.22 0.65 15.72
N THR A 342 -6.64 1.73 15.08
CA THR A 342 -8.00 1.82 14.52
C THR A 342 -7.97 2.64 13.23
N GLY A 343 -8.41 2.01 12.13
CA GLY A 343 -8.63 2.70 10.87
C GLY A 343 -10.03 3.30 10.80
N LEU A 344 -10.22 4.27 9.90
CA LEU A 344 -11.51 4.86 9.58
C LEU A 344 -11.90 4.54 8.14
N LEU A 345 -13.18 4.28 7.92
CA LEU A 345 -13.78 4.17 6.61
C LEU A 345 -14.80 5.29 6.42
N ASP A 346 -14.60 6.12 5.41
CA ASP A 346 -15.66 6.96 4.86
C ASP A 346 -16.38 6.21 3.74
N PRO A 347 -17.64 5.83 3.95
CA PRO A 347 -18.40 5.07 2.96
C PRO A 347 -18.95 5.92 1.83
N SER A 348 -18.94 7.25 1.95
CA SER A 348 -19.65 8.17 1.07
C SER A 348 -19.00 9.55 1.02
N THR A 349 -17.90 9.63 0.26
CA THR A 349 -17.26 10.89 -0.08
C THR A 349 -18.17 11.77 -0.93
N THR A 350 -17.81 13.04 -1.12
CA THR A 350 -18.57 14.00 -1.93
C THR A 350 -18.82 13.54 -3.36
N ASP A 351 -17.94 12.71 -3.91
CA ASP A 351 -18.05 12.11 -5.25
C ASP A 351 -18.56 10.65 -5.24
N GLY A 352 -18.98 10.13 -4.08
CA GLY A 352 -19.53 8.78 -3.91
C GLY A 352 -18.51 7.65 -3.88
N ARG A 353 -17.22 7.96 -3.81
CA ARG A 353 -16.13 6.99 -3.60
C ARG A 353 -16.03 6.57 -2.12
N VAL A 354 -15.04 5.77 -1.80
CA VAL A 354 -14.67 5.39 -0.43
C VAL A 354 -13.26 5.84 -0.17
N ILE A 355 -13.05 6.52 0.94
CA ILE A 355 -11.72 6.83 1.44
C ILE A 355 -11.47 6.04 2.73
N PHE A 356 -10.30 5.46 2.80
CA PHE A 356 -9.74 4.88 4.02
C PHE A 356 -8.75 5.86 4.65
N PHE A 357 -8.71 5.85 5.98
CA PHE A 357 -7.79 6.63 6.79
C PHE A 357 -7.21 5.67 7.83
N LEU A 358 -5.99 5.19 7.58
CA LEU A 358 -5.45 4.01 8.22
C LEU A 358 -4.12 4.31 8.94
N PRO A 359 -3.92 3.83 10.17
CA PRO A 359 -2.59 3.81 10.77
C PRO A 359 -1.67 2.88 9.99
N TRP A 360 -0.46 3.29 9.71
CA TRP A 360 0.53 2.48 9.01
C TRP A 360 1.96 2.91 9.37
N GLN A 361 2.73 2.01 9.99
CA GLN A 361 4.13 2.24 10.36
C GLN A 361 4.35 3.59 11.08
N ARG A 362 3.58 3.85 12.14
CA ARG A 362 3.60 5.08 12.96
C ARG A 362 3.15 6.36 12.24
N MET A 363 2.66 6.23 11.00
CA MET A 363 2.06 7.30 10.21
C MET A 363 0.59 7.02 9.93
N THR A 364 -0.08 7.93 9.26
CA THR A 364 -1.46 7.77 8.81
C THR A 364 -1.53 7.82 7.29
N VAL A 365 -2.00 6.75 6.66
CA VAL A 365 -2.24 6.70 5.20
C VAL A 365 -3.69 7.03 4.92
N ALA A 366 -3.92 7.95 3.99
CA ALA A 366 -5.25 8.30 3.50
C ALA A 366 -5.36 8.13 1.98
N GLY A 367 -6.50 7.68 1.51
CA GLY A 367 -6.79 7.49 0.08
C GLY A 367 -7.95 6.51 -0.13
N THR A 368 -8.42 6.38 -1.30
CA THR A 368 -7.73 6.67 -2.55
C THR A 368 -8.62 7.42 -3.53
N THR A 369 -8.01 8.10 -4.50
CA THR A 369 -8.72 8.63 -5.67
C THR A 369 -8.86 7.57 -6.77
N ASP A 370 -9.57 7.88 -7.84
CA ASP A 370 -9.78 6.99 -8.99
C ASP A 370 -9.99 7.83 -10.24
N SER A 371 -8.97 7.88 -11.10
CA SER A 371 -8.99 8.69 -12.31
C SER A 371 -8.40 7.92 -13.48
N PRO A 372 -9.06 7.84 -14.65
CA PRO A 372 -8.48 7.25 -15.84
C PRO A 372 -7.13 7.90 -16.17
N CYS A 373 -6.18 7.11 -16.62
CA CYS A 373 -4.84 7.58 -16.97
C CYS A 373 -4.19 6.68 -18.02
N ASP A 374 -3.12 7.18 -18.62
CA ASP A 374 -2.23 6.37 -19.46
C ASP A 374 -1.29 5.52 -18.59
N VAL A 375 -0.72 4.49 -19.19
CA VAL A 375 0.28 3.65 -18.54
C VAL A 375 1.59 4.44 -18.39
N SER A 376 2.18 4.41 -17.20
CA SER A 376 3.46 5.08 -16.90
C SER A 376 4.29 4.24 -15.96
N PHE A 377 5.60 4.19 -16.18
CA PHE A 377 6.57 3.58 -15.25
C PHE A 377 6.76 4.43 -13.99
N SER A 378 6.61 5.76 -14.12
CA SER A 378 6.79 6.73 -13.04
C SER A 378 5.51 7.55 -12.81
N PRO A 379 4.44 6.94 -12.26
CA PRO A 379 3.19 7.63 -12.04
C PRO A 379 3.32 8.68 -10.94
N LYS A 380 2.97 9.94 -11.26
CA LYS A 380 3.04 11.08 -10.35
C LYS A 380 1.69 11.35 -9.69
N PRO A 381 1.63 11.70 -8.40
CA PRO A 381 0.41 12.17 -7.76
C PRO A 381 0.07 13.59 -8.24
N ARG A 382 -1.20 13.86 -8.56
CA ARG A 382 -1.65 15.20 -8.94
C ARG A 382 -2.05 16.01 -7.71
N ASN A 383 -1.80 17.31 -7.71
CA ASN A 383 -2.18 18.21 -6.62
C ASN A 383 -3.70 18.21 -6.37
N SER A 384 -4.51 18.16 -7.43
CA SER A 384 -5.97 18.06 -7.32
C SER A 384 -6.43 16.84 -6.55
N ASP A 385 -5.77 15.68 -6.74
CA ASP A 385 -6.08 14.45 -6.01
C ASP A 385 -5.70 14.56 -4.53
N ILE A 386 -4.56 15.21 -4.23
CA ILE A 386 -4.10 15.44 -2.86
C ILE A 386 -5.06 16.37 -2.12
N GLU A 387 -5.45 17.50 -2.73
CA GLU A 387 -6.40 18.43 -2.12
C GLU A 387 -7.80 17.84 -1.94
N PHE A 388 -8.25 16.99 -2.88
CA PHE A 388 -9.48 16.23 -2.72
C PHE A 388 -9.45 15.36 -1.45
N ILE A 389 -8.38 14.56 -1.26
CA ILE A 389 -8.24 13.70 -0.07
C ILE A 389 -8.20 14.55 1.21
N LEU A 390 -7.44 15.65 1.22
CA LEU A 390 -7.39 16.56 2.36
C LEU A 390 -8.76 17.19 2.68
N GLY A 391 -9.53 17.53 1.64
CA GLY A 391 -10.89 18.05 1.78
C GLY A 391 -11.84 17.06 2.46
N GLU A 392 -11.80 15.80 2.05
CA GLU A 392 -12.61 14.74 2.66
C GLU A 392 -12.20 14.49 4.12
N ILE A 393 -10.90 14.48 4.43
CA ILE A 393 -10.40 14.33 5.80
C ILE A 393 -10.91 15.47 6.69
N ARG A 394 -10.86 16.72 6.22
CA ARG A 394 -11.41 17.90 6.95
C ARG A 394 -12.90 17.74 7.25
N GLY A 395 -13.65 17.02 6.40
CA GLY A 395 -15.07 16.71 6.60
C GLY A 395 -15.35 15.81 7.81
N TYR A 396 -14.42 14.90 8.13
CA TYR A 396 -14.53 13.89 9.20
C TYR A 396 -13.89 14.28 10.52
N LEU A 397 -12.81 15.06 10.47
CA LEU A 397 -12.12 15.46 11.68
C LEU A 397 -12.80 16.66 12.36
N ASN A 398 -12.56 16.80 13.65
CA ASN A 398 -13.01 17.95 14.43
C ASN A 398 -12.43 19.24 13.83
N LYS A 399 -13.22 20.31 13.83
CA LYS A 399 -12.85 21.63 13.29
C LYS A 399 -11.62 22.26 13.97
N ASP A 400 -11.36 21.87 15.23
CA ASP A 400 -10.18 22.31 15.98
C ASP A 400 -8.88 21.70 15.44
N ILE A 401 -8.97 20.69 14.55
CA ILE A 401 -7.83 20.04 13.92
C ILE A 401 -7.63 20.62 12.52
N SER A 402 -6.58 21.41 12.37
CA SER A 402 -6.20 21.98 11.09
C SER A 402 -5.45 20.94 10.24
N VAL A 403 -6.10 20.40 9.20
CA VAL A 403 -5.47 19.50 8.23
C VAL A 403 -4.86 20.32 7.11
N ARG A 404 -3.54 20.35 7.04
CA ARG A 404 -2.80 21.24 6.14
C ARG A 404 -2.13 20.48 5.01
N ARG A 405 -1.94 21.15 3.88
CA ARG A 405 -1.12 20.60 2.77
C ARG A 405 0.33 20.34 3.23
N GLY A 406 0.84 21.20 4.10
CA GLY A 406 2.18 21.09 4.71
C GLY A 406 2.39 19.83 5.56
N ASP A 407 1.33 19.21 6.09
CA ASP A 407 1.43 17.99 6.92
C ASP A 407 1.53 16.71 6.06
N VAL A 408 1.42 16.81 4.73
CA VAL A 408 1.61 15.66 3.84
C VAL A 408 3.09 15.30 3.77
N MET A 409 3.46 14.18 4.40
CA MET A 409 4.84 13.69 4.46
C MET A 409 5.28 13.03 3.17
N SER A 410 4.37 12.34 2.47
CA SER A 410 4.56 11.80 1.14
C SER A 410 3.21 11.63 0.42
N ALA A 411 3.24 11.55 -0.89
CA ALA A 411 2.09 11.22 -1.71
C ALA A 411 2.54 10.38 -2.89
N TRP A 412 1.80 9.33 -3.24
CA TRP A 412 2.11 8.51 -4.40
C TRP A 412 0.86 8.17 -5.21
N SER A 413 1.08 7.89 -6.48
CA SER A 413 0.08 7.37 -7.39
C SER A 413 0.34 5.90 -7.70
N GLY A 414 -0.69 5.07 -7.67
CA GLY A 414 -0.65 3.67 -8.08
C GLY A 414 -1.57 3.43 -9.27
N LEU A 415 -1.08 2.73 -10.29
CA LEU A 415 -1.88 2.36 -11.46
C LEU A 415 -2.64 1.07 -11.21
N ARG A 416 -3.97 1.10 -11.29
CA ARG A 416 -4.80 -0.10 -11.22
C ARG A 416 -4.87 -0.75 -12.60
N PRO A 417 -4.58 -2.06 -12.73
CA PRO A 417 -4.68 -2.78 -14.00
C PRO A 417 -6.14 -3.19 -14.25
N LEU A 418 -7.02 -2.22 -14.46
CA LEU A 418 -8.41 -2.52 -14.83
C LEU A 418 -8.44 -3.06 -16.25
N VAL A 419 -9.30 -4.06 -16.51
CA VAL A 419 -9.36 -4.76 -17.79
C VAL A 419 -10.77 -4.82 -18.32
N ASN A 420 -10.90 -4.72 -19.64
CA ASN A 420 -12.12 -5.09 -20.35
C ASN A 420 -12.11 -6.61 -20.60
N ASP A 421 -13.23 -7.26 -20.33
CA ASP A 421 -13.37 -8.68 -20.67
C ASP A 421 -13.68 -8.80 -22.17
N PRO A 422 -12.73 -9.34 -22.97
CA PRO A 422 -12.92 -9.47 -24.42
C PRO A 422 -14.08 -10.40 -24.79
N ASN A 423 -14.52 -11.25 -23.87
CA ASN A 423 -15.62 -12.19 -24.08
C ASN A 423 -17.01 -11.59 -23.77
N LYS A 424 -17.07 -10.38 -23.23
CA LYS A 424 -18.33 -9.69 -22.93
C LYS A 424 -18.65 -8.62 -23.97
N LYS A 425 -19.81 -8.70 -24.60
CA LYS A 425 -20.29 -7.74 -25.61
C LYS A 425 -20.53 -6.31 -25.08
N ASP A 426 -20.62 -6.14 -23.75
CA ASP A 426 -20.85 -4.83 -23.13
C ASP A 426 -19.51 -4.22 -22.65
N THR A 427 -18.96 -3.34 -23.47
CA THR A 427 -17.70 -2.60 -23.21
C THR A 427 -17.78 -1.59 -22.06
N LYS A 428 -18.97 -1.36 -21.49
CA LYS A 428 -19.18 -0.39 -20.39
C LYS A 428 -18.95 -1.00 -18.99
N SER A 429 -18.84 -2.32 -18.87
CA SER A 429 -18.57 -2.99 -17.59
C SER A 429 -17.11 -3.44 -17.52
N LEU A 430 -16.25 -2.62 -16.93
CA LEU A 430 -14.88 -3.03 -16.54
C LEU A 430 -14.96 -4.30 -15.67
N ALA A 431 -14.20 -5.32 -16.04
CA ALA A 431 -14.12 -6.54 -15.24
C ALA A 431 -13.51 -6.20 -13.85
N ARG A 432 -14.31 -6.41 -12.79
CA ARG A 432 -13.85 -6.23 -11.41
C ARG A 432 -13.13 -7.46 -10.85
N ASN A 433 -13.12 -8.53 -11.65
CA ASN A 433 -12.38 -9.76 -11.43
C ASN A 433 -11.14 -9.77 -12.33
N HIS A 434 -10.24 -10.71 -12.10
CA HIS A 434 -9.14 -10.95 -13.04
C HIS A 434 -9.64 -11.72 -14.27
N ILE A 435 -8.87 -11.65 -15.33
CA ILE A 435 -9.06 -12.46 -16.53
C ILE A 435 -7.80 -13.26 -16.80
N ILE A 436 -7.99 -14.46 -17.33
CA ILE A 436 -6.92 -15.30 -17.86
C ILE A 436 -7.22 -15.55 -19.33
N GLU A 437 -6.29 -15.17 -20.18
CA GLU A 437 -6.37 -15.33 -21.63
C GLU A 437 -5.23 -16.24 -22.11
N VAL A 438 -5.54 -17.17 -22.99
CA VAL A 438 -4.56 -17.99 -23.70
C VAL A 438 -4.56 -17.58 -25.16
N SER A 439 -3.48 -16.97 -25.63
CA SER A 439 -3.35 -16.51 -27.02
C SER A 439 -3.14 -17.66 -28.00
N LYS A 440 -3.24 -17.36 -29.28
CA LYS A 440 -2.93 -18.32 -30.35
C LYS A 440 -1.49 -18.82 -30.31
N SER A 441 -0.56 -18.00 -29.84
CA SER A 441 0.85 -18.35 -29.65
C SER A 441 1.16 -19.03 -28.30
N ASN A 442 0.15 -19.39 -27.51
CA ASN A 442 0.26 -19.92 -26.13
C ASN A 442 0.88 -18.96 -25.11
N LEU A 443 0.73 -17.64 -25.29
CA LEU A 443 0.97 -16.70 -24.20
C LEU A 443 -0.19 -16.80 -23.21
N ILE A 444 0.12 -17.08 -21.96
CA ILE A 444 -0.87 -17.07 -20.88
C ILE A 444 -0.83 -15.67 -20.24
N THR A 445 -1.86 -14.89 -20.45
CA THR A 445 -1.97 -13.54 -19.86
C THR A 445 -2.90 -13.57 -18.66
N ILE A 446 -2.42 -13.08 -17.51
CA ILE A 446 -3.26 -12.84 -16.35
C ILE A 446 -3.25 -11.34 -16.02
N ALA A 447 -4.42 -10.72 -16.02
CA ALA A 447 -4.58 -9.30 -15.83
C ALA A 447 -5.81 -8.93 -14.97
N GLY A 448 -5.77 -7.77 -14.32
CA GLY A 448 -6.83 -7.32 -13.41
C GLY A 448 -6.70 -7.90 -11.99
N GLY A 449 -7.85 -8.07 -11.34
CA GLY A 449 -7.93 -8.66 -10.00
C GLY A 449 -7.55 -7.71 -8.86
N LYS A 450 -7.22 -8.28 -7.70
CA LYS A 450 -6.91 -7.57 -6.46
C LYS A 450 -5.73 -8.19 -5.72
N TRP A 451 -5.02 -7.38 -4.97
CA TRP A 451 -3.94 -7.86 -4.09
C TRP A 451 -4.40 -8.99 -3.16
N THR A 452 -5.59 -8.85 -2.57
CA THR A 452 -6.15 -9.85 -1.65
C THR A 452 -6.25 -11.25 -2.27
N THR A 453 -6.55 -11.36 -3.56
CA THR A 453 -6.80 -12.63 -4.26
C THR A 453 -5.61 -13.11 -5.10
N TYR A 454 -4.41 -12.52 -4.92
CA TYR A 454 -3.22 -12.84 -5.73
C TYR A 454 -2.91 -14.34 -5.81
N ARG A 455 -3.08 -15.06 -4.69
CA ARG A 455 -2.78 -16.49 -4.60
C ARG A 455 -3.74 -17.32 -5.47
N HIS A 456 -5.04 -17.03 -5.37
CA HIS A 456 -6.05 -17.71 -6.18
C HIS A 456 -5.88 -17.40 -7.68
N MET A 457 -5.58 -16.13 -8.01
CA MET A 457 -5.21 -15.74 -9.37
C MET A 457 -4.01 -16.53 -9.89
N ALA A 458 -3.00 -16.74 -9.05
CA ALA A 458 -1.81 -17.52 -9.41
C ALA A 458 -2.16 -19.00 -9.62
N GLU A 459 -2.97 -19.59 -8.73
CA GLU A 459 -3.47 -20.96 -8.86
C GLU A 459 -4.18 -21.18 -10.20
N GLU A 460 -5.13 -20.31 -10.56
CA GLU A 460 -5.85 -20.39 -11.83
C GLU A 460 -4.94 -20.17 -13.05
N ALA A 461 -3.95 -19.27 -12.95
CA ALA A 461 -2.98 -19.05 -14.03
C ALA A 461 -2.09 -20.28 -14.26
N VAL A 462 -1.61 -20.92 -13.20
CA VAL A 462 -0.82 -22.17 -13.31
C VAL A 462 -1.68 -23.31 -13.85
N ASP A 463 -2.95 -23.41 -13.44
CA ASP A 463 -3.88 -24.40 -14.00
C ASP A 463 -4.08 -24.18 -15.51
N ALA A 464 -4.17 -22.91 -15.96
CA ALA A 464 -4.24 -22.58 -17.38
C ALA A 464 -2.94 -22.97 -18.13
N CYS A 465 -1.76 -22.75 -17.53
CA CYS A 465 -0.48 -23.18 -18.09
C CYS A 465 -0.40 -24.69 -18.24
N VAL A 466 -0.77 -25.44 -17.21
CA VAL A 466 -0.78 -26.91 -17.22
C VAL A 466 -1.65 -27.43 -18.36
N LYS A 467 -2.84 -26.84 -18.54
CA LYS A 467 -3.77 -27.24 -19.60
C LYS A 467 -3.30 -26.83 -21.01
N ALA A 468 -2.85 -25.57 -21.18
CA ALA A 468 -2.52 -25.04 -22.50
C ALA A 468 -1.22 -25.62 -23.08
N CYS A 469 -0.22 -25.84 -22.20
CA CYS A 469 1.12 -26.32 -22.58
C CYS A 469 1.36 -27.80 -22.22
N ASN A 470 0.31 -28.52 -21.80
CA ASN A 470 0.36 -29.94 -21.40
C ASN A 470 1.49 -30.27 -20.42
N LEU A 471 1.67 -29.39 -19.41
CA LEU A 471 2.69 -29.57 -18.38
C LEU A 471 2.29 -30.71 -17.41
N LYS A 472 3.28 -31.33 -16.79
CA LYS A 472 3.07 -32.45 -15.86
C LYS A 472 3.55 -32.08 -14.44
N PRO A 473 2.74 -31.37 -13.65
CA PRO A 473 3.10 -31.06 -12.28
C PRO A 473 3.14 -32.34 -11.42
N LYS A 474 4.05 -32.38 -10.43
CA LYS A 474 4.17 -33.48 -9.48
C LYS A 474 3.09 -33.42 -8.41
N ASN A 475 2.66 -32.20 -8.06
CA ASN A 475 1.65 -31.93 -7.02
C ASN A 475 0.54 -31.02 -7.55
N GLY A 476 -0.59 -30.99 -6.86
CA GLY A 476 -1.59 -29.94 -7.01
C GLY A 476 -1.12 -28.61 -6.39
N CYS A 477 -2.00 -27.62 -6.32
CA CYS A 477 -1.70 -26.35 -5.67
C CYS A 477 -1.37 -26.54 -4.18
N MET A 478 -0.20 -26.09 -3.75
CA MET A 478 0.34 -26.24 -2.39
C MET A 478 0.35 -24.94 -1.60
N THR A 479 0.03 -23.81 -2.23
CA THR A 479 0.17 -22.47 -1.65
C THR A 479 -0.83 -22.09 -0.54
N PRO A 480 -2.06 -22.66 -0.43
CA PRO A 480 -2.93 -22.36 0.72
C PRO A 480 -2.28 -22.80 2.04
N GLY A 481 -2.06 -21.86 2.99
CA GLY A 481 -1.40 -22.12 4.28
C GLY A 481 0.10 -22.44 4.17
N LEU A 482 0.75 -22.14 3.06
CA LEU A 482 2.20 -22.24 2.92
C LEU A 482 2.86 -21.02 3.56
N MET A 483 3.65 -21.23 4.61
CA MET A 483 4.36 -20.16 5.32
C MET A 483 5.37 -19.47 4.41
N LEU A 484 5.35 -18.14 4.38
CA LEU A 484 6.29 -17.34 3.59
C LEU A 484 7.62 -17.13 4.33
N GLU A 485 8.65 -16.68 3.60
CA GLU A 485 9.97 -16.34 4.17
C GLU A 485 9.81 -15.38 5.36
N GLY A 486 10.41 -15.75 6.48
CA GLY A 486 10.33 -15.01 7.74
C GLY A 486 9.19 -15.40 8.67
N ALA A 487 8.22 -16.21 8.22
CA ALA A 487 7.03 -16.55 9.01
C ALA A 487 7.16 -17.81 9.87
N HIS A 488 8.11 -18.72 9.56
CA HIS A 488 8.14 -20.07 10.08
C HIS A 488 8.28 -20.16 11.61
N ASP A 489 9.22 -19.38 12.18
CA ASP A 489 9.50 -19.36 13.63
C ASP A 489 9.14 -18.00 14.25
N TRP A 490 8.32 -17.19 13.55
CA TRP A 490 7.88 -15.91 14.10
C TRP A 490 6.78 -16.10 15.15
N TYR A 491 6.87 -15.29 16.21
CA TYR A 491 5.83 -15.13 17.23
C TYR A 491 5.81 -13.68 17.76
N PRO A 492 4.71 -13.21 18.35
CA PRO A 492 4.53 -11.78 18.69
C PRO A 492 5.58 -11.19 19.64
N LEU A 493 6.22 -12.01 20.47
CA LEU A 493 7.22 -11.58 21.45
C LEU A 493 8.67 -11.78 20.99
N LEU A 494 8.91 -12.19 19.73
CA LEU A 494 10.24 -12.41 19.17
C LEU A 494 11.17 -11.21 19.36
N TYR A 495 10.61 -9.98 19.30
CA TYR A 495 11.39 -8.75 19.48
C TYR A 495 12.08 -8.67 20.85
N ILE A 496 11.52 -9.31 21.91
CA ILE A 496 12.14 -9.34 23.24
C ILE A 496 13.49 -10.02 23.21
N ASN A 497 13.59 -11.14 22.46
CA ASN A 497 14.88 -11.85 22.30
C ASN A 497 15.91 -10.97 21.57
N LEU A 498 15.47 -10.18 20.57
CA LEU A 498 16.37 -9.23 19.90
C LEU A 498 16.92 -8.15 20.87
N VAL A 499 16.06 -7.67 21.77
CA VAL A 499 16.47 -6.71 22.81
C VAL A 499 17.44 -7.36 23.80
N GLN A 500 17.10 -8.54 24.32
CA GLN A 500 17.87 -9.21 25.38
C GLN A 500 19.19 -9.79 24.90
N ASP A 501 19.17 -10.46 23.74
CA ASP A 501 20.35 -11.21 23.26
C ASP A 501 21.35 -10.32 22.50
N TYR A 502 20.87 -9.22 21.90
CA TYR A 502 21.69 -8.34 21.07
C TYR A 502 21.87 -6.94 21.61
N GLY A 503 21.01 -6.49 22.52
CA GLY A 503 21.02 -5.11 23.02
C GLY A 503 20.52 -4.09 22.00
N ILE A 504 19.55 -4.49 21.17
CA ILE A 504 18.88 -3.63 20.19
C ILE A 504 17.79 -2.83 20.90
N GLU A 505 17.56 -1.60 20.47
CA GLU A 505 16.52 -0.73 20.99
C GLU A 505 15.10 -1.32 20.73
N VAL A 506 14.16 -1.13 21.67
CA VAL A 506 12.86 -1.85 21.66
C VAL A 506 12.04 -1.61 20.37
N ASP A 507 11.93 -0.35 19.94
CA ASP A 507 11.16 0.00 18.73
C ASP A 507 11.84 -0.51 17.45
N VAL A 508 13.16 -0.53 17.41
CA VAL A 508 13.95 -1.15 16.35
C VAL A 508 13.76 -2.67 16.35
N ALA A 509 13.80 -3.30 17.50
CA ALA A 509 13.57 -4.75 17.62
C ALA A 509 12.15 -5.14 17.16
N GLN A 510 11.13 -4.35 17.53
CA GLN A 510 9.76 -4.52 17.04
C GLN A 510 9.67 -4.35 15.52
N HIS A 511 10.33 -3.32 14.98
CA HIS A 511 10.41 -3.11 13.53
C HIS A 511 11.03 -4.32 12.83
N LEU A 512 12.20 -4.78 13.28
CA LEU A 512 12.89 -5.93 12.69
C LEU A 512 12.04 -7.21 12.74
N ALA A 513 11.41 -7.50 13.90
CA ALA A 513 10.55 -8.65 14.07
C ALA A 513 9.31 -8.61 13.17
N ASN A 514 8.72 -7.42 12.95
CA ASN A 514 7.54 -7.23 12.11
C ASN A 514 7.86 -7.08 10.61
N THR A 515 9.12 -6.81 10.25
CA THR A 515 9.54 -6.65 8.85
C THR A 515 10.17 -7.91 8.28
N TYR A 516 10.99 -8.58 9.08
CA TYR A 516 11.81 -9.73 8.66
C TYR A 516 11.40 -11.05 9.33
N GLY A 517 10.49 -11.01 10.32
CA GLY A 517 10.04 -12.20 11.03
C GLY A 517 11.22 -12.91 11.73
N ASP A 518 11.33 -14.22 11.52
CA ASP A 518 12.45 -15.02 12.07
C ASP A 518 13.81 -14.69 11.46
N ARG A 519 13.85 -13.96 10.32
CA ARG A 519 15.09 -13.45 9.72
C ARG A 519 15.63 -12.21 10.42
N ALA A 520 14.88 -11.61 11.33
CA ALA A 520 15.34 -10.48 12.15
C ALA A 520 16.65 -10.80 12.90
N PHE A 521 16.85 -12.05 13.32
CA PHE A 521 18.11 -12.48 13.91
C PHE A 521 19.32 -12.44 12.95
N VAL A 522 19.07 -12.59 11.64
CA VAL A 522 20.12 -12.45 10.64
C VAL A 522 20.52 -10.99 10.50
N VAL A 523 19.55 -10.08 10.48
CA VAL A 523 19.80 -8.63 10.46
C VAL A 523 20.50 -8.18 11.74
N ALA A 524 20.05 -8.65 12.90
CA ALA A 524 20.67 -8.35 14.20
C ALA A 524 22.16 -8.70 14.25
N ARG A 525 22.53 -9.86 13.70
CA ARG A 525 23.96 -10.28 13.60
C ARG A 525 24.80 -9.42 12.65
N MET A 526 24.18 -8.68 11.75
CA MET A 526 24.87 -7.74 10.85
C MET A 526 25.05 -6.35 11.46
N CYS A 527 24.38 -6.07 12.57
CA CYS A 527 24.49 -4.79 13.27
C CYS A 527 25.88 -4.58 13.87
N LYS A 528 26.37 -3.35 13.77
CA LYS A 528 27.62 -2.92 14.38
C LYS A 528 27.38 -2.41 15.81
N MET A 529 28.44 -2.47 16.63
CA MET A 529 28.46 -1.85 17.96
C MET A 529 28.30 -0.35 17.81
N THR A 530 27.42 0.24 18.65
CA THR A 530 27.19 1.69 18.66
C THR A 530 28.28 2.47 19.42
N GLY A 531 29.05 1.80 20.28
CA GLY A 531 29.95 2.44 21.21
C GLY A 531 29.25 3.13 22.40
N LYS A 532 27.93 3.08 22.46
CA LYS A 532 27.11 3.64 23.54
C LYS A 532 26.78 2.58 24.59
N ARG A 533 26.43 3.02 25.83
CA ARG A 533 25.91 2.11 26.83
C ARG A 533 24.60 1.43 26.38
N TRP A 534 23.77 2.17 25.65
CA TRP A 534 22.51 1.71 25.10
C TRP A 534 22.10 2.58 23.88
N PRO A 535 21.56 2.02 22.79
CA PRO A 535 21.59 0.57 22.48
C PRO A 535 23.02 0.05 22.28
N ILE A 536 23.24 -1.26 22.50
CA ILE A 536 24.57 -1.87 22.37
C ILE A 536 24.95 -1.98 20.89
N VAL A 537 24.01 -2.44 20.05
CA VAL A 537 24.21 -2.59 18.61
C VAL A 537 23.09 -1.91 17.84
N GLY A 538 23.34 -1.58 16.56
CA GLY A 538 22.36 -1.05 15.62
C GLY A 538 22.44 0.46 15.48
N ASN A 539 23.13 0.94 14.42
CA ASN A 539 23.18 2.35 14.06
C ASN A 539 21.95 2.69 13.23
N ARG A 540 21.13 3.64 13.70
CA ARG A 540 19.98 4.13 12.95
C ARG A 540 20.45 4.93 11.73
N LEU A 541 19.71 4.79 10.63
CA LEU A 541 19.83 5.65 9.45
C LEU A 541 19.24 7.04 9.71
N HIS A 542 18.16 7.10 10.52
CA HIS A 542 17.47 8.34 10.86
C HIS A 542 16.93 8.26 12.30
N GLU A 543 17.01 9.34 13.07
CA GLU A 543 16.64 9.35 14.48
C GLU A 543 15.15 9.04 14.72
N GLU A 544 14.25 9.57 13.88
CA GLU A 544 12.81 9.38 14.02
C GLU A 544 12.31 8.00 13.58
N PHE A 545 13.09 7.26 12.78
CA PHE A 545 12.67 5.99 12.19
C PHE A 545 13.52 4.82 12.68
N PRO A 546 12.92 3.63 12.86
CA PRO A 546 13.60 2.47 13.43
C PRO A 546 14.48 1.70 12.42
N TYR A 547 14.93 2.37 11.35
CA TYR A 547 15.72 1.73 10.29
C TYR A 547 17.20 1.77 10.60
N LEU A 548 17.90 0.64 10.36
CA LEU A 548 19.32 0.45 10.63
C LEU A 548 20.16 0.44 9.36
N ASP A 549 21.44 0.82 9.49
CA ASP A 549 22.46 0.65 8.44
C ASP A 549 22.63 -0.81 8.01
N ALA A 550 22.47 -1.76 8.94
CA ALA A 550 22.50 -3.20 8.69
C ALA A 550 21.39 -3.67 7.74
N GLU A 551 20.23 -2.99 7.73
CA GLU A 551 19.12 -3.33 6.84
C GLU A 551 19.46 -3.02 5.36
N VAL A 552 20.29 -2.01 5.08
CA VAL A 552 20.79 -1.73 3.72
C VAL A 552 21.62 -2.91 3.23
N ASN A 553 22.52 -3.42 4.07
CA ASN A 553 23.34 -4.60 3.74
C ASN A 553 22.47 -5.87 3.56
N TYR A 554 21.41 -6.01 4.36
CA TYR A 554 20.47 -7.12 4.22
C TYR A 554 19.60 -6.99 2.97
N ALA A 555 19.21 -5.78 2.60
CA ALA A 555 18.45 -5.49 1.37
C ALA A 555 19.23 -5.95 0.11
N ILE A 556 20.55 -5.78 0.08
CA ILE A 556 21.41 -6.29 -1.01
C ILE A 556 21.33 -7.82 -1.09
N LYS A 557 21.29 -8.52 0.06
CA LYS A 557 21.10 -10.00 0.08
C LYS A 557 19.69 -10.41 -0.37
N GLU A 558 18.71 -9.49 -0.29
CA GLU A 558 17.39 -9.64 -0.85
C GLU A 558 17.27 -9.03 -2.27
N TYR A 559 18.38 -9.00 -3.01
CA TYR A 559 18.48 -8.59 -4.41
C TYR A 559 18.21 -7.11 -4.69
N ALA A 560 18.35 -6.21 -3.73
CA ALA A 560 18.35 -4.78 -4.03
C ALA A 560 19.58 -4.39 -4.84
N CYS A 561 19.35 -3.79 -6.02
CA CYS A 561 20.39 -3.40 -6.97
C CYS A 561 20.57 -1.88 -7.03
N THR A 562 19.58 -1.10 -6.64
CA THR A 562 19.55 0.37 -6.72
C THR A 562 19.21 1.00 -5.38
N ALA A 563 19.56 2.28 -5.20
CA ALA A 563 19.18 3.03 -4.00
C ALA A 563 17.66 3.14 -3.85
N VAL A 564 16.93 3.23 -4.97
CA VAL A 564 15.45 3.26 -4.97
C VAL A 564 14.87 1.95 -4.42
N ASP A 565 15.46 0.79 -4.75
CA ASP A 565 15.02 -0.50 -4.22
C ASP A 565 15.04 -0.49 -2.68
N VAL A 566 16.09 0.09 -2.10
CA VAL A 566 16.25 0.16 -0.65
C VAL A 566 15.24 1.12 -0.04
N ILE A 567 15.23 2.40 -0.44
CA ILE A 567 14.41 3.44 0.22
C ILE A 567 12.91 3.28 -0.03
N ALA A 568 12.52 2.68 -1.17
CA ALA A 568 11.13 2.57 -1.58
C ALA A 568 10.49 1.21 -1.25
N ARG A 569 11.26 0.09 -1.34
CA ARG A 569 10.68 -1.26 -1.31
C ARG A 569 11.18 -2.10 -0.15
N ARG A 570 12.41 -1.89 0.34
CA ARG A 570 12.93 -2.60 1.53
C ARG A 570 12.59 -1.86 2.82
N LEU A 571 12.96 -0.58 2.93
CA LEU A 571 12.71 0.26 4.11
C LEU A 571 11.36 0.96 4.10
N ARG A 572 10.79 1.26 2.94
CA ARG A 572 9.55 2.03 2.76
C ARG A 572 9.63 3.51 3.14
N LEU A 573 10.82 4.02 3.47
CA LEU A 573 11.00 5.35 4.03
C LEU A 573 10.50 6.47 3.09
N SER A 574 10.73 6.34 1.77
CA SER A 574 10.24 7.31 0.78
C SER A 574 8.70 7.38 0.72
N PHE A 575 8.01 6.27 1.06
CA PHE A 575 6.55 6.23 1.17
C PHE A 575 6.03 6.79 2.49
N LEU A 576 6.83 6.81 3.54
CA LEU A 576 6.45 7.32 4.86
C LEU A 576 6.74 8.81 5.00
N ASN A 577 7.97 9.22 4.67
CA ASN A 577 8.44 10.59 4.82
C ASN A 577 9.54 10.90 3.81
N THR A 578 9.23 11.77 2.85
CA THR A 578 10.16 12.17 1.78
C THR A 578 11.37 12.95 2.30
N TYR A 579 11.21 13.72 3.38
CA TYR A 579 12.34 14.46 3.98
C TYR A 579 13.33 13.51 4.62
N ALA A 580 12.86 12.62 5.49
CA ALA A 580 13.72 11.60 6.10
C ALA A 580 14.39 10.71 5.03
N ALA A 581 13.69 10.40 3.93
CA ALA A 581 14.27 9.67 2.82
C ALA A 581 15.44 10.43 2.15
N HIS A 582 15.31 11.76 1.98
CA HIS A 582 16.39 12.61 1.46
C HIS A 582 17.59 12.66 2.41
N GLU A 583 17.34 12.79 3.71
CA GLU A 583 18.41 12.88 4.72
C GLU A 583 19.27 11.61 4.76
N VAL A 584 18.63 10.43 4.70
CA VAL A 584 19.37 9.14 4.74
C VAL A 584 19.99 8.74 3.40
N LEU A 585 19.58 9.37 2.29
CA LEU A 585 19.90 8.90 0.95
C LEU A 585 21.42 8.77 0.71
N ASN A 586 22.20 9.77 1.11
CA ASN A 586 23.65 9.75 0.96
C ASN A 586 24.26 8.56 1.71
N GLN A 587 23.81 8.30 2.95
CA GLN A 587 24.31 7.17 3.75
C GLN A 587 23.93 5.83 3.11
N VAL A 588 22.69 5.66 2.64
CA VAL A 588 22.26 4.45 1.94
C VAL A 588 23.10 4.18 0.71
N VAL A 589 23.29 5.20 -0.13
CA VAL A 589 24.09 5.08 -1.37
C VAL A 589 25.55 4.74 -1.07
N MET A 590 26.15 5.35 -0.04
CA MET A 590 27.54 5.05 0.34
C MET A 590 27.71 3.61 0.87
N ILE A 591 26.71 3.09 1.61
CA ILE A 591 26.73 1.68 2.05
C ILE A 591 26.65 0.76 0.83
N MET A 592 25.70 1.02 -0.08
CA MET A 592 25.53 0.21 -1.29
C MET A 592 26.75 0.27 -2.20
N ALA A 593 27.32 1.47 -2.41
CA ALA A 593 28.51 1.67 -3.24
C ALA A 593 29.69 0.82 -2.76
N ARG A 594 29.88 0.73 -1.43
CA ARG A 594 30.92 -0.10 -0.84
C ARG A 594 30.64 -1.60 -1.03
N GLU A 595 29.41 -2.03 -0.76
CA GLU A 595 29.06 -3.47 -0.82
C GLU A 595 28.94 -4.01 -2.26
N LEU A 596 28.53 -3.16 -3.22
CA LEU A 596 28.35 -3.50 -4.63
C LEU A 596 29.53 -3.05 -5.51
N ALA A 597 30.58 -2.47 -4.89
CA ALA A 597 31.78 -1.97 -5.58
C ALA A 597 31.43 -0.96 -6.72
N TRP A 598 30.49 -0.04 -6.49
CA TRP A 598 30.13 0.97 -7.48
C TRP A 598 31.29 1.93 -7.77
N SER A 599 31.44 2.30 -9.04
CA SER A 599 32.30 3.40 -9.42
C SER A 599 31.75 4.73 -8.89
N ARG A 600 32.58 5.78 -8.86
CA ARG A 600 32.14 7.13 -8.51
C ARG A 600 30.99 7.60 -9.43
N GLN A 601 31.09 7.33 -10.73
CA GLN A 601 30.07 7.70 -11.70
C GLN A 601 28.73 6.98 -11.42
N GLU A 602 28.74 5.68 -11.09
CA GLU A 602 27.54 4.93 -10.73
C GLU A 602 26.96 5.45 -9.41
N THR A 603 27.79 5.76 -8.42
CA THR A 603 27.37 6.34 -7.15
C THR A 603 26.60 7.67 -7.34
N GLU A 604 27.17 8.58 -8.16
CA GLU A 604 26.54 9.87 -8.49
C GLU A 604 25.22 9.68 -9.27
N LYS A 605 25.19 8.73 -10.21
CA LYS A 605 23.98 8.34 -10.95
C LYS A 605 22.88 7.81 -10.01
N GLN A 606 23.20 6.92 -9.09
CA GLN A 606 22.26 6.36 -8.13
C GLN A 606 21.70 7.42 -7.18
N LEU A 607 22.52 8.36 -6.71
CA LEU A 607 22.05 9.53 -5.95
C LEU A 607 21.06 10.38 -6.75
N LYS A 608 21.37 10.67 -8.02
CA LYS A 608 20.50 11.45 -8.89
C LYS A 608 19.15 10.76 -9.11
N VAL A 609 19.18 9.48 -9.52
CA VAL A 609 17.98 8.69 -9.80
C VAL A 609 17.07 8.59 -8.57
N ALA A 610 17.66 8.37 -7.38
CA ALA A 610 16.89 8.27 -6.17
C ALA A 610 16.30 9.62 -5.71
N ARG A 611 17.00 10.75 -5.92
CA ARG A 611 16.46 12.10 -5.70
C ARG A 611 15.31 12.39 -6.65
N ASP A 612 15.47 12.06 -7.93
CA ASP A 612 14.43 12.24 -8.95
C ASP A 612 13.19 11.41 -8.62
N PHE A 613 13.35 10.19 -8.13
CA PHE A 613 12.27 9.34 -7.66
C PHE A 613 11.50 9.98 -6.48
N ILE A 614 12.21 10.44 -5.44
CA ILE A 614 11.56 11.09 -4.28
C ILE A 614 10.82 12.37 -4.70
N ASN A 615 11.45 13.20 -5.55
CA ASN A 615 10.87 14.45 -5.97
C ASN A 615 9.64 14.27 -6.86
N ASN A 616 9.71 13.36 -7.83
CA ASN A 616 8.67 13.21 -8.84
C ASN A 616 7.55 12.26 -8.43
N GLU A 617 7.89 11.08 -7.88
CA GLU A 617 6.91 10.03 -7.65
C GLU A 617 6.31 10.05 -6.25
N MET A 618 7.00 10.65 -5.26
CA MET A 618 6.57 10.72 -3.87
C MET A 618 5.93 12.07 -3.49
N GLY A 619 5.55 12.87 -4.47
CA GLY A 619 4.75 14.08 -4.30
C GLY A 619 5.49 15.29 -3.71
N GLN A 620 6.82 15.26 -3.65
CA GLN A 620 7.59 16.38 -3.11
C GLN A 620 7.63 17.57 -4.07
N GLU A 621 7.77 17.33 -5.36
CA GLU A 621 7.68 18.38 -6.38
C GLU A 621 6.33 19.11 -6.34
N ALA A 622 5.24 18.35 -6.23
CA ALA A 622 3.91 18.89 -6.06
C ALA A 622 3.78 19.78 -4.81
N ARG A 623 4.49 19.45 -3.73
CA ARG A 623 4.54 20.28 -2.52
C ARG A 623 5.30 21.57 -2.74
N MET A 624 6.41 21.52 -3.46
CA MET A 624 7.21 22.73 -3.77
C MET A 624 6.44 23.70 -4.69
N GLN A 625 5.76 23.20 -5.71
CA GLN A 625 4.89 23.99 -6.56
C GLN A 625 3.74 24.62 -5.78
N SER A 626 3.15 23.90 -4.81
CA SER A 626 2.04 24.43 -4.01
C SER A 626 2.45 25.55 -3.06
N VAL A 627 3.72 25.65 -2.69
CA VAL A 627 4.23 26.76 -1.85
C VAL A 627 4.41 28.04 -2.67
N SER A 628 4.79 27.91 -3.95
CA SER A 628 4.88 29.07 -4.87
C SER A 628 3.50 29.55 -5.34
N ASP A 629 2.51 28.65 -5.44
CA ASP A 629 1.18 28.92 -5.97
C ASP A 629 0.11 29.16 -4.89
N VAL A 630 0.44 29.03 -3.60
CA VAL A 630 -0.50 29.31 -2.51
C VAL A 630 -0.85 30.80 -2.57
N PRO A 631 -2.10 31.18 -2.89
CA PRO A 631 -2.52 32.55 -2.76
C PRO A 631 -2.25 32.97 -1.32
N LEU A 632 -1.58 34.10 -1.16
CA LEU A 632 -1.32 34.70 0.14
C LEU A 632 -2.65 34.82 0.88
N ASN A 633 -2.83 34.04 1.94
CA ASN A 633 -4.06 34.01 2.74
C ASN A 633 -4.08 35.21 3.71
N LEU A 634 -3.75 36.39 3.14
CA LEU A 634 -3.68 37.68 3.82
C LEU A 634 -4.75 38.60 3.27
N THR A 635 -5.43 39.31 4.16
CA THR A 635 -6.31 40.42 3.75
C THR A 635 -5.48 41.61 3.25
N LYS A 636 -6.12 42.54 2.58
CA LYS A 636 -5.42 43.78 2.09
C LYS A 636 -4.80 44.54 3.27
N GLU A 637 -5.48 44.61 4.38
CA GLU A 637 -5.01 45.26 5.62
C GLU A 637 -3.79 44.54 6.20
N GLU A 638 -3.80 43.23 6.22
CA GLU A 638 -2.66 42.42 6.69
C GLU A 638 -1.47 42.50 5.77
N MET A 639 -1.66 42.57 4.43
CA MET A 639 -0.59 42.81 3.49
C MET A 639 0.02 44.20 3.68
N GLN A 640 -0.81 45.21 3.97
CA GLN A 640 -0.33 46.57 4.23
C GLN A 640 0.49 46.60 5.53
N MET A 641 0.02 45.99 6.62
CA MET A 641 0.75 45.87 7.87
C MET A 641 2.08 45.12 7.70
N ALA A 642 2.08 44.01 6.96
CA ALA A 642 3.30 43.27 6.69
C ALA A 642 4.30 44.09 5.87
N LYS A 643 3.82 44.84 4.90
CA LYS A 643 4.66 45.76 4.10
C LYS A 643 5.25 46.88 4.95
N GLU A 644 4.49 47.48 5.84
CA GLU A 644 4.98 48.51 6.77
C GLU A 644 6.03 47.93 7.73
N ARG A 645 5.82 46.69 8.24
CA ARG A 645 6.80 45.97 9.05
C ARG A 645 8.08 45.66 8.28
N PHE A 646 7.97 45.20 7.02
CA PHE A 646 9.12 44.97 6.16
C PHE A 646 9.94 46.22 5.97
N ASN A 647 9.29 47.35 5.63
CA ASN A 647 9.94 48.66 5.44
C ASN A 647 10.60 49.19 6.75
N GLN A 648 10.06 48.83 7.93
CA GLN A 648 10.69 49.17 9.22
C GLN A 648 11.97 48.39 9.47
N LEU A 649 12.04 47.15 8.95
CA LEU A 649 13.18 46.25 9.07
C LEU A 649 14.24 46.51 8.02
N ASP A 650 13.83 46.94 6.83
CA ASP A 650 14.71 47.35 5.70
C ASP A 650 15.24 48.78 5.91
N LYS A 651 16.18 48.92 6.85
CA LYS A 651 16.80 50.22 7.17
C LYS A 651 17.67 50.79 6.05
N ASP A 652 18.14 49.91 5.17
CA ASP A 652 19.06 50.27 4.09
C ASP A 652 18.32 50.65 2.80
N LYS A 653 16.98 50.54 2.75
CA LYS A 653 16.10 50.82 1.60
C LYS A 653 16.53 50.09 0.33
N LYS A 654 16.96 48.83 0.46
CA LYS A 654 17.42 48.00 -0.67
C LYS A 654 16.36 46.99 -1.11
N ASP A 655 15.13 47.07 -0.58
CA ASP A 655 14.04 46.14 -0.84
C ASP A 655 14.37 44.66 -0.51
N THR A 656 15.44 44.45 0.29
CA THR A 656 15.87 43.12 0.75
C THR A 656 16.35 43.15 2.19
N LEU A 657 15.98 42.12 2.98
CA LEU A 657 16.49 41.90 4.33
C LEU A 657 17.65 40.89 4.26
N ARG A 658 18.86 41.32 4.63
CA ARG A 658 20.06 40.47 4.58
C ARG A 658 20.16 39.53 5.77
N SER A 659 20.36 38.26 5.50
CA SER A 659 20.82 37.24 6.46
C SER A 659 22.25 36.84 6.10
N MET A 660 23.17 36.91 7.04
CA MET A 660 24.55 36.43 6.83
C MET A 660 24.69 35.04 7.45
N THR A 661 24.69 34.01 6.63
CA THR A 661 25.47 32.76 6.85
C THR A 661 25.33 31.76 5.71
N SER A 662 26.35 30.90 5.57
CA SER A 662 26.51 29.90 4.51
C SER A 662 25.51 28.78 4.55
N ALA A 663 25.02 28.39 3.35
CA ALA A 663 23.85 27.57 3.08
C ALA A 663 24.05 26.05 3.11
N ASP A 664 24.93 25.47 3.93
CA ASP A 664 25.32 24.06 3.74
C ASP A 664 24.65 23.02 4.64
N THR A 665 23.69 23.36 5.52
CA THR A 665 23.29 22.40 6.55
C THR A 665 21.78 22.07 6.67
N PHE A 666 20.83 22.71 5.98
CA PHE A 666 19.41 22.42 6.25
C PHE A 666 18.51 22.32 4.99
N GLY A 667 17.89 21.12 4.83
CA GLY A 667 16.88 20.81 3.82
C GLY A 667 15.45 21.14 4.28
N SER A 668 14.94 22.34 4.09
CA SER A 668 13.49 22.58 4.15
C SER A 668 13.08 23.80 3.32
N THR A 669 11.81 23.89 3.00
CA THR A 669 11.19 24.91 2.14
C THR A 669 11.43 26.34 2.63
N THR A 670 11.55 26.56 3.95
CA THR A 670 11.87 27.85 4.56
C THR A 670 13.27 28.33 4.16
N ILE A 671 14.19 27.41 3.90
CA ILE A 671 15.59 27.67 3.54
C ILE A 671 15.73 28.10 2.08
N LYS A 672 14.87 27.62 1.18
CA LYS A 672 14.86 28.10 -0.20
C LYS A 672 14.45 29.57 -0.31
N LEU A 673 13.60 30.05 0.60
CA LEU A 673 13.23 31.47 0.74
C LEU A 673 14.41 32.33 1.17
N MET A 674 15.48 31.76 1.72
CA MET A 674 16.67 32.46 2.18
C MET A 674 17.97 32.00 1.46
N SER A 675 17.86 31.28 0.34
CA SER A 675 19.02 30.67 -0.33
C SER A 675 20.09 31.66 -0.77
N ASN A 676 19.74 32.95 -0.89
CA ASN A 676 20.65 34.02 -1.30
C ASN A 676 21.12 34.87 -0.11
N GLY A 677 20.74 34.53 1.14
CA GLY A 677 21.02 35.35 2.32
C GLY A 677 20.27 36.69 2.39
N GLU A 678 19.32 36.91 1.48
CA GLU A 678 18.49 38.11 1.38
C GLU A 678 17.01 37.67 1.29
N LEU A 679 16.13 38.36 2.02
CA LEU A 679 14.68 38.10 2.05
C LEU A 679 13.97 39.25 1.35
N GLU A 680 13.33 38.96 0.22
CA GLU A 680 12.54 39.93 -0.52
C GLU A 680 11.15 40.14 0.11
N LEU A 681 10.48 41.25 -0.20
CA LEU A 681 9.13 41.55 0.28
C LEU A 681 8.11 40.45 -0.05
N ALA A 682 8.19 39.84 -1.22
CA ALA A 682 7.31 38.76 -1.65
C ALA A 682 7.51 37.51 -0.77
N GLU A 683 8.75 37.18 -0.44
CA GLU A 683 9.12 36.07 0.44
C GLU A 683 8.72 36.34 1.88
N PHE A 684 8.82 37.60 2.34
CA PHE A 684 8.33 38.03 3.64
C PHE A 684 6.80 37.85 3.77
N PHE A 685 6.03 38.16 2.73
CA PHE A 685 4.59 37.90 2.70
C PHE A 685 4.27 36.40 2.79
N GLN A 686 5.04 35.55 2.11
CA GLN A 686 4.88 34.10 2.19
C GLN A 686 5.19 33.58 3.61
N LEU A 687 6.26 34.07 4.22
CA LEU A 687 6.62 33.76 5.60
C LEU A 687 5.50 34.17 6.59
N TYR A 688 4.98 35.37 6.44
CA TYR A 688 3.88 35.91 7.25
C TYR A 688 2.59 35.11 7.09
N SER A 689 2.23 34.78 5.85
CA SER A 689 1.10 33.91 5.52
C SER A 689 1.28 32.49 6.09
N GLY A 690 2.49 31.93 6.04
CA GLY A 690 2.84 30.63 6.59
C GLY A 690 2.75 30.59 8.13
N LEU A 691 3.16 31.66 8.81
CA LEU A 691 2.99 31.81 10.26
C LEU A 691 1.51 31.94 10.64
N LYS A 692 0.75 32.75 9.95
CA LYS A 692 -0.69 32.94 10.19
C LYS A 692 -1.49 31.66 9.95
N SER A 693 -1.22 30.95 8.87
CA SER A 693 -1.86 29.66 8.55
C SER A 693 -1.37 28.52 9.44
N GLY A 694 -0.33 28.76 10.28
CA GLY A 694 0.30 27.76 11.12
C GLY A 694 1.09 26.68 10.33
N GLN A 695 1.38 26.92 9.05
CA GLN A 695 2.31 26.09 8.26
C GLN A 695 3.73 26.18 8.82
N ILE A 696 4.07 27.32 9.40
CA ILE A 696 5.31 27.57 10.12
C ILE A 696 4.94 27.87 11.58
N THR A 697 5.50 27.15 12.54
CA THR A 697 5.29 27.46 13.96
C THR A 697 6.27 28.52 14.42
N GLN A 698 5.81 29.47 15.25
CA GLN A 698 6.63 30.52 15.81
C GLN A 698 7.88 29.97 16.52
N ASN A 699 7.73 28.91 17.30
CA ASN A 699 8.84 28.29 18.01
C ASN A 699 9.89 27.68 17.06
N ARG A 700 9.47 27.10 15.93
CA ARG A 700 10.38 26.54 14.94
C ARG A 700 11.16 27.65 14.22
N LEU A 701 10.51 28.76 13.93
CA LEU A 701 11.17 29.93 13.32
C LEU A 701 12.15 30.60 14.31
N VAL A 702 11.75 30.75 15.60
CA VAL A 702 12.63 31.30 16.65
C VAL A 702 13.87 30.42 16.82
N ARG A 703 13.71 29.11 16.94
CA ARG A 703 14.80 28.16 17.08
C ARG A 703 15.76 28.23 15.88
N TYR A 704 15.20 28.28 14.68
CA TYR A 704 15.98 28.43 13.46
C TYR A 704 16.79 29.72 13.42
N LEU A 705 16.17 30.85 13.81
CA LEU A 705 16.83 32.16 13.87
C LEU A 705 17.88 32.22 14.98
N ASP A 706 17.66 31.53 16.11
CA ASP A 706 18.64 31.40 17.19
C ASP A 706 19.86 30.54 16.76
N GLU A 707 19.64 29.48 15.96
CA GLU A 707 20.70 28.63 15.42
C GLU A 707 21.54 29.37 14.37
N LEU A 708 20.92 30.24 13.55
CA LEU A 708 21.63 31.12 12.61
C LEU A 708 22.39 32.27 13.31
N GLY A 709 21.97 32.61 14.52
CA GLY A 709 22.45 33.79 15.28
C GLY A 709 23.74 33.60 16.08
N GLY A 710 24.70 32.78 15.60
CA GLY A 710 26.04 32.69 16.23
C GLY A 710 26.82 34.00 16.37
N GLU A 711 26.34 35.09 15.70
CA GLU A 711 26.78 36.49 15.94
C GLU A 711 25.59 37.33 16.40
N LYS A 712 25.54 37.59 17.69
CA LYS A 712 24.41 38.11 18.49
C LYS A 712 23.77 39.44 18.03
N ASP A 713 24.25 40.17 17.06
CA ASP A 713 23.81 41.55 16.80
C ASP A 713 22.96 41.81 15.56
N LYS A 714 22.90 40.91 14.59
CA LYS A 714 22.24 41.15 13.29
C LYS A 714 20.87 40.51 13.09
N THR A 715 20.56 39.44 13.82
CA THR A 715 19.25 38.75 13.78
C THR A 715 18.26 39.29 14.81
N LYS A 716 18.72 40.12 15.73
CA LYS A 716 17.93 40.69 16.82
C LYS A 716 16.61 41.36 16.39
N PRO A 717 16.55 42.16 15.33
CA PRO A 717 15.30 42.80 14.90
C PRO A 717 14.22 41.81 14.47
N VAL A 718 14.58 40.74 13.76
CA VAL A 718 13.64 39.71 13.28
C VAL A 718 13.19 38.83 14.45
N LEU A 719 14.12 38.45 15.32
CA LEU A 719 13.85 37.72 16.56
C LEU A 719 12.94 38.48 17.52
N ASP A 720 13.15 39.81 17.67
CA ASP A 720 12.33 40.65 18.54
C ASP A 720 10.91 40.80 18.01
N VAL A 721 10.70 40.85 16.68
CA VAL A 721 9.37 40.86 16.08
C VAL A 721 8.66 39.48 16.26
N VAL A 722 9.37 38.38 16.15
CA VAL A 722 8.81 37.05 16.32
C VAL A 722 8.55 36.75 17.81
N ARG A 723 9.41 37.19 18.74
CA ARG A 723 9.28 36.99 20.19
C ARG A 723 8.27 37.91 20.86
N SER A 724 8.08 39.13 20.34
CA SER A 724 7.18 40.10 20.97
C SER A 724 5.70 39.75 20.90
N GLY A 725 5.34 38.69 20.19
CA GLY A 725 3.93 38.25 20.07
C GLY A 725 2.98 39.31 19.56
N GLY A 726 3.53 40.40 19.01
CA GLY A 726 2.78 41.55 18.61
C GLY A 726 1.96 41.30 17.36
N GLY A 727 0.73 40.82 17.56
CA GLY A 727 -0.34 40.88 16.56
C GLY A 727 -0.09 40.08 15.25
N PHE A 728 0.24 38.77 15.39
CA PHE A 728 0.10 37.81 14.28
C PHE A 728 -1.25 37.14 14.34
#